data_1f34b23bb24b372a8e41ef40c4ca43a1
#
_entry.id   1f34b23bb24b372a8e41ef40c4ca43a1
#
_cell.length_a   1.000
_cell.length_b   1.000
_cell.length_c   1.000
_cell.angle_alpha   90.00
_cell.angle_beta   90.00
_cell.angle_gamma   90.00
#
_symmetry.space_group_name_H-M   'P 1'
#
loop_
_entity.id
_entity.type
_entity.pdbx_description
1 polymer ?
#
loop_
_entity_poly.entity_id
_entity_poly.type
_entity_poly.pdbx_seq_one_letter_code
_entity_poly.pdbx_strand_id
1 'polypeptide(L)'
;MDETNVLDEMPAEEITQTEKKSRGGKHSKPEKKGRKNGGKKSKKGLVIALCIIAVLVVIAALFVFVVYGGRHMYLKAELGDGAPAASAFMKDGADASYVGDANVSTSKEGTYILKVKSGGKVRPELLIVRDTKAPTTDTTEAQITIDDKSLDPETALGEIKDASKVTATWEKEPTYGTAGAYDCSIKLEDACGNSRSVKLTVKVLGLVDVLEHEAGQPRPSLKDFMAVEREDAKLVTDLNDITWDKLGDYEVKAEFDGKTFTSTLRIVDTTAPDPDIVPAAVLVGGKIEAKDLALSGGDATAVSYEFTSEPVLSKAGTVSCGIKAADEAGNSSEKTGKIIVCDAIAELEASTDMVTESDVLAALGSDYAGYKMESEPFERTSLGAHAMVFAKGDEKINVGVVIKDTVAPTAEGIDCQCSTGYYCEPIKFVTNVADMSKVTAKFVNEPDWSVEGEQDVQIVLTDRAGNETTVNAKAVIAPDTTAPVIYAARDRYCYVGEAVSYFKEVFAEDNADPEPEIEVDKSKVDAKTAGTYDVTYTATDHEGNTSSVTVKYTFVEKKIDDAKLDEAVDKVIGEIITDDMSVPEQAYAIFDYCYSNIIYTGTSDKTDWKSEAYRGLTEGMGDCFTFYSASYALLQKIDCQVLSVERLNGKTQHFWCLVNLGTGWYHFDACNVGPEHLRCFMKTSEELVKYSVQYWRFDTSLYPPLETTPYSMN
;
A
#
# COMPACT_ATOMS: atom_id res chain seq x y z
N MET A 1 -6.16 -7.30 33.22
CA MET A 1 -7.49 -7.91 33.07
C MET A 1 -7.60 -8.27 31.62
N ASP A 2 -7.30 -9.47 31.43
CA ASP A 2 -7.83 -10.52 30.57
C ASP A 2 -8.81 -10.07 29.49
N GLU A 3 -8.42 -10.39 28.24
CA GLU A 3 -9.24 -11.18 27.33
C GLU A 3 -8.45 -11.48 26.05
N THR A 4 -7.89 -12.62 26.01
CA THR A 4 -8.12 -13.84 25.20
C THR A 4 -8.31 -13.63 23.68
N ASN A 5 -7.25 -13.99 22.98
CA ASN A 5 -7.20 -14.47 21.61
C ASN A 5 -8.18 -15.62 21.36
N VAL A 6 -8.98 -15.54 20.30
CA VAL A 6 -9.59 -16.69 19.64
C VAL A 6 -9.11 -16.70 18.19
N LEU A 7 -8.17 -17.58 17.92
CA LEU A 7 -7.85 -18.06 16.58
C LEU A 7 -8.85 -19.17 16.24
N ASP A 8 -9.71 -18.95 15.25
CA ASP A 8 -10.54 -20.01 14.66
C ASP A 8 -9.71 -20.78 13.63
N GLU A 9 -9.40 -22.01 14.01
CA GLU A 9 -8.87 -23.05 13.11
C GLU A 9 -10.01 -23.58 12.24
N MET A 10 -9.81 -23.58 10.93
CA MET A 10 -10.67 -24.33 9.98
C MET A 10 -10.28 -25.82 10.00
N PRO A 11 -11.23 -26.75 10.14
CA PRO A 11 -10.94 -28.17 10.08
C PRO A 11 -10.90 -28.70 8.63
N ALA A 12 -9.93 -29.54 8.37
CA ALA A 12 -9.79 -30.34 7.16
C ALA A 12 -10.95 -31.35 7.04
N GLU A 13 -11.62 -31.40 5.89
CA GLU A 13 -12.60 -32.46 5.58
C GLU A 13 -11.91 -33.76 5.16
N GLU A 14 -12.10 -34.75 5.98
CA GLU A 14 -11.81 -36.15 5.73
C GLU A 14 -12.89 -36.77 4.81
N ILE A 15 -12.47 -37.36 3.71
CA ILE A 15 -13.35 -38.15 2.81
C ILE A 15 -13.62 -39.50 3.44
N THR A 16 -14.81 -39.71 3.99
CA THR A 16 -15.29 -41.01 4.40
C THR A 16 -16.31 -41.56 3.40
N GLN A 17 -15.99 -42.72 2.83
CA GLN A 17 -16.92 -43.56 2.07
C GLN A 17 -18.03 -44.06 2.98
N THR A 18 -19.26 -43.89 2.59
CA THR A 18 -20.42 -44.51 3.24
C THR A 18 -21.00 -45.58 2.35
N GLU A 19 -20.80 -46.85 2.77
CA GLU A 19 -21.60 -48.02 2.35
C GLU A 19 -23.07 -47.84 2.78
N LYS A 20 -23.99 -48.02 1.85
CA LYS A 20 -25.42 -48.16 2.12
C LYS A 20 -25.78 -49.60 2.49
N LYS A 21 -26.06 -49.87 3.76
CA LYS A 21 -26.83 -51.04 4.20
C LYS A 21 -28.32 -50.72 4.17
N SER A 22 -29.08 -51.52 3.41
CA SER A 22 -30.55 -51.56 3.47
C SER A 22 -31.03 -52.52 4.56
N ARG A 23 -31.97 -52.10 5.35
CA ARG A 23 -32.88 -52.90 6.19
C ARG A 23 -34.25 -52.80 5.55
N GLY A 24 -35.02 -53.83 5.23
CA GLY A 24 -35.44 -55.00 5.97
C GLY A 24 -36.91 -54.84 6.29
N GLY A 25 -37.78 -55.61 5.68
CA GLY A 25 -39.20 -55.69 5.99
C GLY A 25 -39.77 -57.03 5.55
N LYS A 26 -40.10 -57.82 6.53
CA LYS A 26 -40.70 -59.18 6.42
C LYS A 26 -42.14 -59.14 5.84
N HIS A 27 -42.55 -60.19 5.07
CA HIS A 27 -43.65 -61.07 5.46
C HIS A 27 -43.82 -62.28 4.53
N SER A 28 -43.82 -63.42 5.18
CA SER A 28 -44.63 -64.66 5.08
C SER A 28 -44.75 -65.44 3.77
N LYS A 29 -44.30 -66.69 3.92
CA LYS A 29 -44.67 -67.91 3.16
C LYS A 29 -46.18 -68.20 3.16
N PRO A 30 -46.66 -69.01 2.23
CA PRO A 30 -46.60 -70.45 2.49
C PRO A 30 -46.28 -71.37 1.26
N GLU A 31 -45.91 -72.59 1.66
CA GLU A 31 -45.61 -73.79 0.84
C GLU A 31 -46.75 -74.19 -0.06
N LYS A 32 -46.39 -74.84 -1.18
CA LYS A 32 -46.87 -76.19 -1.46
C LYS A 32 -46.08 -76.95 -2.55
N LYS A 33 -45.79 -78.13 -2.19
CA LYS A 33 -45.17 -79.28 -2.91
C LYS A 33 -45.72 -79.52 -4.31
N GLY A 34 -44.84 -80.03 -5.20
CA GLY A 34 -45.23 -80.67 -6.41
C GLY A 34 -44.00 -81.21 -7.21
N ARG A 35 -43.85 -82.38 -7.17
CA ARG A 35 -42.87 -83.43 -7.49
C ARG A 35 -42.71 -83.69 -9.03
N LYS A 36 -41.42 -83.99 -9.43
CA LYS A 36 -40.95 -84.88 -10.45
C LYS A 36 -40.99 -84.49 -11.94
N ASN A 37 -39.91 -84.48 -12.64
CA ASN A 37 -39.23 -85.54 -13.39
C ASN A 37 -38.19 -84.92 -14.34
N GLY A 38 -37.06 -85.22 -14.32
CA GLY A 38 -36.08 -85.95 -15.01
C GLY A 38 -36.07 -85.75 -16.53
N GLY A 39 -35.09 -85.02 -16.99
CA GLY A 39 -34.69 -84.99 -18.39
C GLY A 39 -33.26 -84.52 -18.49
N LYS A 40 -32.28 -85.39 -18.43
CA LYS A 40 -30.91 -85.18 -18.88
C LYS A 40 -30.94 -84.75 -20.33
N LYS A 41 -31.00 -83.40 -20.59
CA LYS A 41 -30.65 -82.93 -21.93
C LYS A 41 -29.13 -82.81 -22.00
N SER A 42 -28.61 -83.55 -22.89
CA SER A 42 -27.23 -83.79 -23.27
C SER A 42 -26.38 -82.49 -23.32
N LYS A 43 -25.35 -82.40 -22.47
CA LYS A 43 -24.27 -81.40 -22.58
C LYS A 43 -23.61 -81.36 -23.99
N LYS A 44 -23.80 -82.36 -24.83
CA LYS A 44 -23.31 -82.42 -26.19
C LYS A 44 -23.94 -81.41 -27.15
N GLY A 45 -25.24 -81.07 -27.00
CA GLY A 45 -25.88 -80.05 -27.84
C GLY A 45 -25.43 -78.64 -27.56
N LEU A 46 -25.16 -78.35 -26.33
CA LEU A 46 -24.65 -77.00 -25.91
C LEU A 46 -23.20 -76.84 -26.40
N VAL A 47 -22.36 -77.87 -26.28
CA VAL A 47 -20.96 -77.80 -26.75
C VAL A 47 -20.92 -77.67 -28.28
N ILE A 48 -21.79 -78.41 -29.03
CA ILE A 48 -21.87 -78.24 -30.49
C ILE A 48 -22.33 -76.86 -30.89
N ALA A 49 -23.33 -76.26 -30.19
CA ALA A 49 -23.78 -74.93 -30.49
C ALA A 49 -22.70 -73.84 -30.17
N LEU A 50 -21.95 -74.02 -29.08
CA LEU A 50 -20.82 -73.14 -28.74
C LEU A 50 -19.66 -73.31 -29.76
N CYS A 51 -19.38 -74.53 -30.22
CA CYS A 51 -18.37 -74.76 -31.27
C CYS A 51 -18.80 -74.12 -32.60
N ILE A 52 -20.08 -74.24 -32.98
CA ILE A 52 -20.59 -73.58 -34.21
C ILE A 52 -20.50 -72.06 -34.08
N ILE A 53 -20.86 -71.48 -32.96
CA ILE A 53 -20.71 -70.02 -32.68
C ILE A 53 -19.23 -69.64 -32.74
N ALA A 54 -18.33 -70.42 -32.11
CA ALA A 54 -16.90 -70.12 -32.14
C ALA A 54 -16.35 -70.20 -33.59
N VAL A 55 -16.77 -71.24 -34.40
CA VAL A 55 -16.39 -71.35 -35.80
C VAL A 55 -16.94 -70.13 -36.60
N LEU A 56 -18.19 -69.74 -36.39
CA LEU A 56 -18.76 -68.59 -37.06
C LEU A 56 -18.04 -67.29 -36.67
N VAL A 57 -17.64 -67.14 -35.42
CA VAL A 57 -16.84 -66.00 -34.94
C VAL A 57 -15.45 -65.98 -35.59
N VAL A 58 -14.80 -67.19 -35.71
CA VAL A 58 -13.50 -67.30 -36.38
C VAL A 58 -13.65 -67.00 -37.86
N ILE A 59 -14.70 -67.52 -38.51
CA ILE A 59 -14.97 -67.25 -39.93
C ILE A 59 -15.26 -65.80 -40.16
N ALA A 60 -16.03 -65.14 -39.27
CA ALA A 60 -16.27 -63.70 -39.30
C ALA A 60 -14.99 -62.90 -39.08
N ALA A 61 -14.15 -63.28 -38.11
CA ALA A 61 -12.84 -62.71 -37.86
C ALA A 61 -11.88 -62.82 -39.03
N LEU A 62 -11.83 -64.04 -39.66
CA LEU A 62 -11.05 -64.30 -40.85
C LEU A 62 -11.60 -63.51 -42.07
N PHE A 63 -12.91 -63.40 -42.20
CA PHE A 63 -13.53 -62.61 -43.25
C PHE A 63 -13.18 -61.12 -43.05
N VAL A 64 -13.27 -60.62 -41.86
CA VAL A 64 -12.85 -59.25 -41.51
C VAL A 64 -11.36 -59.05 -41.79
N PHE A 65 -10.51 -59.98 -41.40
CA PHE A 65 -9.07 -59.94 -41.65
C PHE A 65 -8.73 -60.00 -43.16
N VAL A 66 -9.40 -60.86 -43.94
CA VAL A 66 -9.19 -60.95 -45.40
C VAL A 66 -9.75 -59.70 -46.13
N VAL A 67 -10.83 -59.16 -45.63
CA VAL A 67 -11.46 -58.03 -46.25
C VAL A 67 -10.77 -56.72 -45.87
N TYR A 68 -10.37 -56.57 -44.61
CA TYR A 68 -9.77 -55.35 -44.06
C TYR A 68 -8.29 -55.50 -43.68
N GLY A 69 -7.65 -56.64 -43.96
CA GLY A 69 -6.22 -56.79 -43.77
C GLY A 69 -5.49 -55.70 -44.59
N GLY A 70 -4.75 -54.85 -43.95
CA GLY A 70 -4.08 -53.72 -44.56
C GLY A 70 -4.94 -52.47 -44.72
N ARG A 71 -6.21 -52.42 -44.20
CA ARG A 71 -7.11 -51.28 -44.25
C ARG A 71 -7.67 -50.93 -42.86
N HIS A 72 -8.09 -49.72 -42.65
CA HIS A 72 -8.87 -49.32 -41.48
C HIS A 72 -10.35 -49.66 -41.67
N MET A 73 -11.00 -50.24 -40.69
CA MET A 73 -12.45 -50.58 -40.79
C MET A 73 -13.31 -49.32 -40.94
N TYR A 74 -12.88 -48.21 -40.38
CA TYR A 74 -13.49 -46.90 -40.49
C TYR A 74 -12.45 -45.81 -40.25
N LEU A 75 -12.70 -44.64 -40.79
CA LEU A 75 -12.02 -43.40 -40.41
C LEU A 75 -13.00 -42.48 -39.67
N LYS A 76 -12.47 -41.68 -38.79
CA LYS A 76 -13.16 -40.55 -38.18
C LYS A 76 -12.67 -39.27 -38.84
N ALA A 77 -13.56 -38.36 -39.14
CA ALA A 77 -13.26 -36.99 -39.57
C ALA A 77 -14.05 -36.02 -38.71
N GLU A 78 -13.46 -34.89 -38.49
CA GLU A 78 -14.10 -33.76 -37.78
C GLU A 78 -15.11 -33.08 -38.68
N LEU A 79 -16.20 -32.59 -38.13
CA LEU A 79 -17.18 -31.79 -38.83
C LEU A 79 -16.50 -30.49 -39.36
N GLY A 80 -16.74 -30.16 -40.60
CA GLY A 80 -16.15 -28.98 -41.25
C GLY A 80 -14.73 -29.16 -41.76
N ASP A 81 -13.97 -30.14 -41.31
CA ASP A 81 -12.67 -30.46 -41.89
C ASP A 81 -12.79 -30.99 -43.32
N GLY A 82 -11.74 -30.83 -44.10
CA GLY A 82 -11.72 -31.42 -45.45
C GLY A 82 -11.85 -32.95 -45.43
N ALA A 83 -12.38 -33.52 -46.53
CA ALA A 83 -12.46 -34.97 -46.66
C ALA A 83 -11.07 -35.62 -46.51
N PRO A 84 -10.92 -36.68 -45.71
CA PRO A 84 -9.64 -37.37 -45.61
C PRO A 84 -9.20 -37.91 -46.96
N ALA A 85 -7.89 -37.97 -47.22
CA ALA A 85 -7.37 -38.56 -48.42
C ALA A 85 -7.79 -40.06 -48.50
N ALA A 86 -8.11 -40.58 -49.69
CA ALA A 86 -8.50 -41.98 -49.84
C ALA A 86 -7.43 -42.96 -49.34
N SER A 87 -6.14 -42.61 -49.42
CA SER A 87 -5.00 -43.34 -48.86
C SER A 87 -5.03 -43.50 -47.34
N ALA A 88 -5.71 -42.59 -46.63
CA ALA A 88 -5.86 -42.67 -45.14
C ALA A 88 -6.63 -43.93 -44.72
N PHE A 89 -7.44 -44.55 -45.59
CA PHE A 89 -8.07 -45.84 -45.30
C PHE A 89 -7.10 -47.02 -45.37
N MET A 90 -5.89 -46.83 -45.90
CA MET A 90 -4.86 -47.86 -45.98
C MET A 90 -3.91 -47.79 -44.79
N LYS A 91 -3.66 -48.91 -44.10
CA LYS A 91 -2.77 -48.96 -42.92
C LYS A 91 -1.31 -48.74 -43.25
N ASP A 92 -0.92 -49.07 -44.48
CA ASP A 92 0.43 -48.92 -45.01
C ASP A 92 0.64 -47.65 -45.85
N GLY A 93 -0.38 -46.77 -45.88
CA GLY A 93 -0.34 -45.55 -46.70
C GLY A 93 -0.35 -45.80 -48.22
N ALA A 94 -0.71 -47.03 -48.66
CA ALA A 94 -0.75 -47.39 -50.07
C ALA A 94 -1.66 -46.44 -50.87
N ASP A 95 -1.32 -46.24 -52.14
CA ASP A 95 -2.11 -45.42 -53.08
C ASP A 95 -3.56 -45.87 -53.15
N ALA A 96 -4.47 -44.96 -52.96
CA ALA A 96 -5.89 -45.15 -53.07
C ALA A 96 -6.60 -43.94 -53.64
N SER A 97 -7.73 -44.16 -54.30
CA SER A 97 -8.57 -43.09 -54.88
C SER A 97 -10.05 -43.36 -54.61
N TYR A 98 -10.83 -42.32 -54.51
CA TYR A 98 -12.29 -42.45 -54.48
C TYR A 98 -12.82 -42.84 -55.84
N VAL A 99 -13.91 -43.63 -55.89
CA VAL A 99 -14.55 -44.08 -57.11
C VAL A 99 -15.90 -43.36 -57.27
N GLY A 100 -16.09 -42.69 -58.44
CA GLY A 100 -17.26 -41.87 -58.73
C GLY A 100 -17.12 -40.40 -58.24
N ASP A 101 -18.15 -39.58 -58.45
CA ASP A 101 -18.25 -38.19 -57.96
C ASP A 101 -18.51 -38.19 -56.47
N ALA A 102 -17.61 -38.82 -55.68
CA ALA A 102 -17.68 -38.76 -54.27
C ALA A 102 -17.17 -37.39 -53.83
N ASN A 103 -17.97 -36.33 -53.94
CA ASN A 103 -17.85 -35.10 -53.13
C ASN A 103 -18.09 -35.52 -51.67
N VAL A 104 -17.04 -35.99 -51.03
CA VAL A 104 -17.09 -36.35 -49.61
C VAL A 104 -17.19 -35.05 -48.86
N SER A 105 -18.39 -34.69 -48.49
CA SER A 105 -18.63 -33.50 -47.66
C SER A 105 -18.59 -33.90 -46.19
N THR A 106 -17.71 -33.27 -45.44
CA THR A 106 -17.69 -33.34 -43.98
C THR A 106 -18.53 -32.22 -43.35
N SER A 107 -19.35 -31.51 -44.13
CA SER A 107 -20.19 -30.40 -43.65
C SER A 107 -21.41 -30.83 -42.82
N LYS A 108 -21.66 -32.16 -42.72
CA LYS A 108 -22.76 -32.70 -41.93
C LYS A 108 -22.35 -33.96 -41.22
N GLU A 109 -22.70 -34.06 -39.94
CA GLU A 109 -22.51 -35.30 -39.19
C GLU A 109 -23.19 -36.51 -39.82
N GLY A 110 -22.59 -37.67 -39.67
CA GLY A 110 -23.16 -38.88 -40.17
C GLY A 110 -22.13 -40.01 -40.36
N THR A 111 -22.64 -41.13 -40.82
CA THR A 111 -21.79 -42.23 -41.24
C THR A 111 -21.98 -42.42 -42.76
N TYR A 112 -20.89 -42.26 -43.47
CA TYR A 112 -20.86 -42.30 -44.93
C TYR A 112 -20.16 -43.55 -45.40
N ILE A 113 -20.71 -44.19 -46.42
CA ILE A 113 -20.11 -45.33 -47.10
C ILE A 113 -19.44 -44.84 -48.36
N LEU A 114 -18.14 -44.90 -48.44
CA LEU A 114 -17.32 -44.37 -49.52
C LEU A 114 -16.75 -45.57 -50.32
N LYS A 115 -16.72 -45.46 -51.64
CA LYS A 115 -16.10 -46.48 -52.51
C LYS A 115 -14.63 -46.06 -52.72
N VAL A 116 -13.69 -46.90 -52.20
CA VAL A 116 -12.25 -46.63 -52.30
C VAL A 116 -11.59 -47.73 -53.13
N LYS A 117 -10.83 -47.31 -54.16
CA LYS A 117 -10.05 -48.17 -55.04
C LYS A 117 -8.60 -48.14 -54.62
N SER A 118 -8.03 -49.33 -54.33
CA SER A 118 -6.60 -49.57 -54.08
C SER A 118 -6.18 -50.91 -54.57
N GLY A 119 -4.99 -51.04 -55.19
CA GLY A 119 -4.49 -52.27 -55.76
C GLY A 119 -5.43 -52.88 -56.80
N GLY A 120 -6.14 -52.10 -57.59
CA GLY A 120 -7.10 -52.53 -58.59
C GLY A 120 -8.47 -53.03 -58.07
N LYS A 121 -8.69 -53.08 -56.76
CA LYS A 121 -9.93 -53.51 -56.11
C LYS A 121 -10.69 -52.37 -55.54
N VAL A 122 -12.00 -52.28 -55.74
CA VAL A 122 -12.92 -51.28 -55.17
C VAL A 122 -13.64 -51.92 -53.97
N ARG A 123 -13.63 -51.20 -52.81
CA ARG A 123 -14.34 -51.64 -51.61
C ARG A 123 -15.10 -50.52 -50.96
N PRO A 124 -16.20 -50.78 -50.23
CA PRO A 124 -16.84 -49.81 -49.39
C PRO A 124 -16.00 -49.58 -48.10
N GLU A 125 -15.77 -48.35 -47.76
CA GLU A 125 -15.11 -47.92 -46.51
C GLU A 125 -16.06 -46.98 -45.73
N LEU A 126 -15.97 -46.98 -44.40
CA LEU A 126 -16.82 -46.17 -43.54
C LEU A 126 -16.08 -44.92 -43.12
N LEU A 127 -16.70 -43.75 -43.36
CA LEU A 127 -16.29 -42.47 -42.80
C LEU A 127 -17.32 -42.03 -41.77
N ILE A 128 -16.88 -41.83 -40.56
CA ILE A 128 -17.70 -41.29 -39.47
C ILE A 128 -17.33 -39.82 -39.26
N VAL A 129 -18.23 -38.93 -39.59
CA VAL A 129 -18.06 -37.49 -39.36
C VAL A 129 -18.76 -37.15 -38.05
N ARG A 130 -18.04 -36.55 -37.13
CA ARG A 130 -18.51 -36.09 -35.86
C ARG A 130 -17.87 -34.74 -35.55
N ASP A 131 -18.61 -33.91 -34.84
CA ASP A 131 -18.06 -32.77 -34.17
C ASP A 131 -17.60 -33.19 -32.77
N THR A 132 -16.30 -33.03 -32.49
CA THR A 132 -15.69 -33.40 -31.22
C THR A 132 -14.92 -32.22 -30.62
N LYS A 133 -14.91 -31.07 -31.29
CA LYS A 133 -14.25 -29.84 -30.81
C LYS A 133 -15.27 -28.99 -30.08
N ALA A 134 -14.88 -28.48 -28.93
CA ALA A 134 -15.70 -27.54 -28.22
C ALA A 134 -15.57 -26.14 -28.84
N PRO A 135 -16.61 -25.32 -28.79
CA PRO A 135 -16.60 -23.93 -29.31
C PRO A 135 -15.50 -23.09 -28.71
N THR A 136 -15.00 -22.11 -29.46
CA THR A 136 -13.96 -21.18 -29.05
C THR A 136 -14.33 -19.74 -29.40
N THR A 137 -13.77 -18.80 -28.64
CA THR A 137 -13.79 -17.37 -28.93
C THR A 137 -12.45 -16.77 -28.53
N ASP A 138 -12.09 -15.66 -29.16
CA ASP A 138 -10.90 -14.89 -28.82
C ASP A 138 -11.27 -13.68 -27.91
N THR A 139 -12.56 -13.45 -27.61
CA THR A 139 -13.05 -12.33 -26.81
C THR A 139 -12.73 -12.56 -25.32
N THR A 140 -12.05 -11.60 -24.72
CA THR A 140 -11.66 -11.63 -23.29
C THR A 140 -12.34 -10.51 -22.49
N GLU A 141 -12.93 -9.50 -23.15
CA GLU A 141 -13.57 -8.36 -22.51
C GLU A 141 -14.89 -7.99 -23.21
N ALA A 142 -15.84 -7.49 -22.42
CA ALA A 142 -17.07 -6.86 -22.90
C ALA A 142 -17.37 -5.60 -22.08
N GLN A 143 -18.15 -4.69 -22.63
CA GLN A 143 -18.52 -3.44 -21.96
C GLN A 143 -20.02 -3.21 -22.00
N ILE A 144 -20.56 -2.73 -20.88
CA ILE A 144 -21.94 -2.24 -20.73
C ILE A 144 -21.90 -1.00 -19.83
N THR A 145 -23.02 -0.34 -19.64
CA THR A 145 -23.17 0.77 -18.70
C THR A 145 -24.00 0.34 -17.48
N ILE A 146 -24.00 1.14 -16.42
CA ILE A 146 -24.84 0.91 -15.23
C ILE A 146 -26.34 0.93 -15.55
N ASP A 147 -26.76 1.54 -16.68
CA ASP A 147 -28.14 1.56 -17.13
C ASP A 147 -28.60 0.22 -17.72
N ASP A 148 -27.65 -0.63 -18.15
CA ASP A 148 -27.95 -1.93 -18.75
C ASP A 148 -28.33 -2.92 -17.66
N LYS A 149 -29.49 -3.57 -17.85
CA LYS A 149 -30.04 -4.53 -16.87
C LYS A 149 -29.75 -5.98 -17.18
N SER A 150 -29.20 -6.25 -18.34
CA SER A 150 -28.79 -7.57 -18.81
C SER A 150 -27.82 -7.45 -19.98
N LEU A 151 -26.96 -8.44 -20.12
CA LEU A 151 -26.09 -8.61 -21.28
C LEU A 151 -26.30 -10.01 -21.82
N ASP A 152 -26.65 -10.13 -23.11
CA ASP A 152 -26.77 -11.43 -23.75
C ASP A 152 -25.39 -12.08 -23.90
N PRO A 153 -25.21 -13.36 -23.47
CA PRO A 153 -23.90 -13.99 -23.47
C PRO A 153 -23.29 -14.18 -24.88
N GLU A 154 -24.11 -14.34 -25.93
CA GLU A 154 -23.61 -14.38 -27.31
C GLU A 154 -23.09 -13.00 -27.74
N THR A 155 -23.78 -11.95 -27.35
CA THR A 155 -23.39 -10.54 -27.61
C THR A 155 -22.09 -10.21 -26.84
N ALA A 156 -21.93 -10.68 -25.60
CA ALA A 156 -20.73 -10.46 -24.80
C ALA A 156 -19.47 -11.08 -25.41
N LEU A 157 -19.61 -12.21 -26.08
CA LEU A 157 -18.49 -12.94 -26.68
C LEU A 157 -18.23 -12.54 -28.15
N GLY A 158 -19.18 -11.88 -28.82
CA GLY A 158 -19.04 -11.51 -30.23
C GLY A 158 -18.86 -12.74 -31.14
N GLU A 159 -17.70 -12.88 -31.78
CA GLU A 159 -17.45 -13.99 -32.68
C GLU A 159 -17.16 -15.29 -31.92
N ILE A 160 -18.02 -16.30 -32.14
CA ILE A 160 -17.85 -17.65 -31.62
C ILE A 160 -17.50 -18.57 -32.79
N LYS A 161 -16.41 -19.32 -32.68
CA LYS A 161 -15.87 -20.20 -33.72
C LYS A 161 -16.21 -21.64 -33.41
N ASP A 162 -17.04 -22.26 -34.29
CA ASP A 162 -17.42 -23.65 -34.21
C ASP A 162 -17.95 -24.14 -35.57
N ALA A 163 -17.96 -25.48 -35.79
CA ALA A 163 -18.48 -26.10 -36.99
C ALA A 163 -19.99 -26.35 -36.92
N SER A 164 -20.57 -26.30 -35.72
CA SER A 164 -21.99 -26.53 -35.45
C SER A 164 -22.63 -25.32 -34.79
N LYS A 165 -23.92 -25.35 -34.56
CA LYS A 165 -24.62 -24.25 -33.90
C LYS A 165 -24.28 -24.25 -32.40
N VAL A 166 -23.80 -23.11 -31.90
CA VAL A 166 -23.45 -22.89 -30.49
C VAL A 166 -24.58 -22.19 -29.74
N THR A 167 -24.69 -22.52 -28.46
CA THR A 167 -25.51 -21.83 -27.46
C THR A 167 -24.58 -21.35 -26.35
N ALA A 168 -24.67 -20.06 -26.02
CA ALA A 168 -23.94 -19.47 -24.91
C ALA A 168 -24.88 -19.25 -23.71
N THR A 169 -24.40 -19.58 -22.51
CA THR A 169 -25.15 -19.38 -21.27
C THR A 169 -24.22 -18.89 -20.15
N TRP A 170 -24.66 -17.90 -19.39
CA TRP A 170 -23.90 -17.43 -18.24
C TRP A 170 -23.73 -18.55 -17.20
N GLU A 171 -22.51 -18.74 -16.74
CA GLU A 171 -22.20 -19.48 -15.52
C GLU A 171 -22.00 -18.51 -14.33
N LYS A 172 -21.42 -17.35 -14.62
CA LYS A 172 -21.25 -16.25 -13.69
C LYS A 172 -21.46 -14.93 -14.44
N GLU A 173 -22.53 -14.23 -14.12
CA GLU A 173 -22.90 -12.93 -14.69
C GLU A 173 -22.15 -11.77 -14.00
N PRO A 174 -22.04 -10.59 -14.66
CA PRO A 174 -21.61 -9.36 -14.01
C PRO A 174 -22.69 -8.87 -13.02
N THR A 175 -22.30 -7.99 -12.10
CA THR A 175 -23.27 -7.24 -11.29
C THR A 175 -23.81 -6.07 -12.12
N TYR A 176 -25.08 -6.13 -12.50
CA TYR A 176 -25.72 -5.04 -13.24
C TYR A 176 -26.06 -3.85 -12.34
N GLY A 177 -25.97 -2.64 -12.87
CA GLY A 177 -26.31 -1.40 -12.16
C GLY A 177 -25.24 -0.90 -11.18
N THR A 178 -24.11 -1.58 -11.06
CA THR A 178 -22.98 -1.14 -10.23
C THR A 178 -21.75 -1.06 -11.11
N ALA A 179 -21.09 0.09 -11.15
CA ALA A 179 -19.88 0.29 -11.93
C ALA A 179 -18.72 -0.59 -11.42
N GLY A 180 -17.94 -1.15 -12.34
CA GLY A 180 -16.80 -2.01 -11.97
C GLY A 180 -16.38 -2.96 -13.08
N ALA A 181 -15.27 -3.64 -12.87
CA ALA A 181 -14.78 -4.73 -13.71
C ALA A 181 -15.08 -6.07 -13.03
N TYR A 182 -15.83 -6.93 -13.71
CA TYR A 182 -16.32 -8.20 -13.17
C TYR A 182 -15.72 -9.38 -13.91
N ASP A 183 -15.08 -10.27 -13.20
CA ASP A 183 -14.68 -11.58 -13.73
C ASP A 183 -15.91 -12.46 -13.91
N CYS A 184 -16.23 -12.75 -15.16
CA CYS A 184 -17.41 -13.50 -15.57
C CYS A 184 -17.02 -14.82 -16.25
N SER A 185 -17.97 -15.73 -16.38
CA SER A 185 -17.80 -16.95 -17.18
C SER A 185 -19.06 -17.33 -17.94
N ILE A 186 -18.86 -17.80 -19.17
CA ILE A 186 -19.92 -18.24 -20.08
C ILE A 186 -19.60 -19.67 -20.48
N LYS A 187 -20.61 -20.54 -20.37
CA LYS A 187 -20.56 -21.89 -20.96
C LYS A 187 -20.99 -21.80 -22.42
N LEU A 188 -20.13 -22.25 -23.30
CA LEU A 188 -20.43 -22.53 -24.69
C LEU A 188 -20.76 -24.01 -24.83
N GLU A 189 -21.83 -24.34 -25.55
CA GLU A 189 -22.22 -25.70 -25.85
C GLU A 189 -22.70 -25.77 -27.29
N ASP A 190 -22.11 -26.68 -28.10
CA ASP A 190 -22.50 -26.89 -29.46
C ASP A 190 -23.72 -27.85 -29.60
N ALA A 191 -24.23 -28.00 -30.81
CA ALA A 191 -25.36 -28.89 -31.09
C ALA A 191 -25.01 -30.38 -30.92
N CYS A 192 -23.73 -30.71 -30.80
CA CYS A 192 -23.21 -32.08 -30.65
C CYS A 192 -22.91 -32.44 -29.19
N GLY A 193 -23.03 -31.45 -28.25
CA GLY A 193 -22.85 -31.63 -26.83
C GLY A 193 -21.41 -31.39 -26.35
N ASN A 194 -20.51 -30.91 -27.23
CA ASN A 194 -19.20 -30.49 -26.78
C ASN A 194 -19.34 -29.12 -26.10
N SER A 195 -18.69 -28.94 -24.98
CA SER A 195 -18.81 -27.71 -24.21
C SER A 195 -17.50 -27.22 -23.62
N ARG A 196 -17.43 -25.89 -23.39
CA ARG A 196 -16.29 -25.22 -22.79
C ARG A 196 -16.75 -24.01 -21.99
N SER A 197 -16.17 -23.80 -20.82
CA SER A 197 -16.30 -22.52 -20.08
C SER A 197 -15.25 -21.53 -20.57
N VAL A 198 -15.70 -20.31 -20.88
CA VAL A 198 -14.87 -19.19 -21.29
C VAL A 198 -14.92 -18.14 -20.19
N LYS A 199 -13.77 -17.59 -19.83
CA LYS A 199 -13.66 -16.45 -18.89
C LYS A 199 -13.55 -15.17 -19.70
N LEU A 200 -14.23 -14.11 -19.23
CA LEU A 200 -14.10 -12.78 -19.76
C LEU A 200 -14.29 -11.76 -18.63
N THR A 201 -13.72 -10.57 -18.79
CA THR A 201 -13.97 -9.42 -17.92
C THR A 201 -15.08 -8.58 -18.52
N VAL A 202 -16.17 -8.35 -17.78
CA VAL A 202 -17.22 -7.41 -18.17
C VAL A 202 -17.02 -6.10 -17.41
N LYS A 203 -16.75 -5.03 -18.16
CA LYS A 203 -16.61 -3.67 -17.63
C LYS A 203 -17.99 -3.01 -17.62
N VAL A 204 -18.53 -2.73 -16.44
CA VAL A 204 -19.77 -1.96 -16.24
C VAL A 204 -19.38 -0.51 -16.02
N LEU A 205 -19.60 0.31 -17.03
CA LEU A 205 -19.21 1.72 -17.07
C LEU A 205 -20.21 2.57 -16.28
N GLY A 206 -19.70 3.46 -15.46
CA GLY A 206 -20.49 4.38 -14.64
C GLY A 206 -19.62 5.00 -13.56
N LEU A 207 -20.22 5.87 -12.77
CA LEU A 207 -19.61 6.34 -11.53
C LEU A 207 -19.93 5.36 -10.39
N VAL A 208 -19.09 5.35 -9.35
CA VAL A 208 -19.40 4.67 -8.09
C VAL A 208 -20.65 5.29 -7.46
N ASP A 209 -21.47 4.50 -6.78
CA ASP A 209 -22.70 5.00 -6.19
C ASP A 209 -22.43 6.05 -5.13
N VAL A 210 -21.43 5.80 -4.26
CA VAL A 210 -20.98 6.69 -3.20
C VAL A 210 -19.46 6.66 -3.14
N LEU A 211 -18.84 7.84 -3.14
CA LEU A 211 -17.44 8.04 -2.80
C LEU A 211 -17.39 8.67 -1.40
N GLU A 212 -16.84 7.98 -0.41
CA GLU A 212 -16.57 8.55 0.91
C GLU A 212 -15.22 9.27 0.86
N HIS A 213 -15.19 10.50 1.37
CA HIS A 213 -14.02 11.36 1.38
C HIS A 213 -13.84 11.96 2.77
N GLU A 214 -12.67 11.84 3.32
CA GLU A 214 -12.30 12.38 4.63
C GLU A 214 -12.11 13.90 4.54
N ALA A 215 -12.74 14.65 5.43
CA ALA A 215 -12.60 16.11 5.49
C ALA A 215 -11.13 16.52 5.67
N GLY A 216 -10.72 17.58 4.98
CA GLY A 216 -9.34 18.09 5.07
C GLY A 216 -8.31 17.35 4.21
N GLN A 217 -8.67 16.23 3.58
CA GLN A 217 -7.80 15.56 2.61
C GLN A 217 -7.84 16.26 1.24
N PRO A 218 -6.84 16.06 0.37
CA PRO A 218 -6.86 16.56 -0.99
C PRO A 218 -8.14 16.16 -1.73
N ARG A 219 -8.68 17.05 -2.57
CA ARG A 219 -9.94 16.81 -3.28
C ARG A 219 -9.84 15.60 -4.20
N PRO A 220 -10.89 14.75 -4.27
CA PRO A 220 -10.90 13.65 -5.20
C PRO A 220 -10.93 14.16 -6.65
N SER A 221 -10.27 13.44 -7.53
CA SER A 221 -10.30 13.65 -8.97
C SER A 221 -11.46 12.90 -9.61
N LEU A 222 -11.71 13.13 -10.90
CA LEU A 222 -12.71 12.34 -11.63
C LEU A 222 -12.42 10.83 -11.58
N LYS A 223 -11.14 10.43 -11.55
CA LYS A 223 -10.73 9.02 -11.51
C LYS A 223 -11.26 8.30 -10.26
N ASP A 224 -11.30 8.99 -9.12
CA ASP A 224 -11.77 8.43 -7.86
C ASP A 224 -13.27 8.09 -7.87
N PHE A 225 -14.04 8.79 -8.72
CA PHE A 225 -15.45 8.48 -8.94
C PHE A 225 -15.69 7.35 -9.95
N MET A 226 -14.64 6.83 -10.60
CA MET A 226 -14.75 5.88 -11.70
C MET A 226 -14.21 4.51 -11.29
N ALA A 227 -15.05 3.47 -11.29
CA ALA A 227 -14.60 2.10 -11.07
C ALA A 227 -13.86 1.50 -12.30
N VAL A 228 -14.04 2.09 -13.47
CA VAL A 228 -13.35 1.78 -14.73
C VAL A 228 -12.94 3.09 -15.37
N GLU A 229 -11.66 3.38 -15.44
CA GLU A 229 -11.13 4.62 -16.00
C GLU A 229 -11.45 4.80 -17.49
N ARG A 230 -11.64 6.07 -17.88
CA ARG A 230 -11.90 6.49 -19.27
C ARG A 230 -11.28 7.85 -19.54
N GLU A 231 -10.60 7.96 -20.68
CA GLU A 231 -9.96 9.20 -21.10
C GLU A 231 -10.98 10.26 -21.62
N ASP A 232 -12.17 9.83 -22.05
CA ASP A 232 -13.20 10.71 -22.61
C ASP A 232 -14.17 11.26 -21.54
N ALA A 233 -14.05 10.84 -20.28
CA ALA A 233 -14.91 11.29 -19.21
C ALA A 233 -14.55 12.72 -18.76
N LYS A 234 -15.57 13.52 -18.41
CA LYS A 234 -15.43 14.90 -17.93
C LYS A 234 -16.35 15.16 -16.75
N LEU A 235 -15.83 15.84 -15.72
CA LEU A 235 -16.65 16.37 -14.64
C LEU A 235 -17.62 17.43 -15.19
N VAL A 236 -18.87 17.34 -14.77
CA VAL A 236 -19.91 18.35 -15.01
C VAL A 236 -20.09 19.23 -13.76
N THR A 237 -19.97 18.63 -12.57
CA THR A 237 -19.99 19.34 -11.30
C THR A 237 -18.66 20.05 -11.09
N ASP A 238 -18.70 21.35 -10.80
CA ASP A 238 -17.51 22.07 -10.35
C ASP A 238 -17.25 21.72 -8.88
N LEU A 239 -16.14 21.07 -8.61
CA LEU A 239 -15.77 20.68 -7.26
C LEU A 239 -15.41 21.88 -6.37
N ASN A 240 -15.18 23.09 -6.94
CA ASN A 240 -14.99 24.31 -6.17
C ASN A 240 -16.30 24.81 -5.52
N ASP A 241 -17.45 24.35 -5.98
CA ASP A 241 -18.75 24.68 -5.38
C ASP A 241 -19.04 23.85 -4.10
N ILE A 242 -18.22 22.84 -3.79
CA ILE A 242 -18.37 21.97 -2.62
C ILE A 242 -17.64 22.59 -1.42
N THR A 243 -18.30 22.58 -0.28
CA THR A 243 -17.71 23.02 1.00
C THR A 243 -17.05 21.82 1.69
N TRP A 244 -15.73 21.73 1.58
CA TRP A 244 -14.93 20.55 1.92
C TRP A 244 -14.71 20.29 3.42
N ASP A 245 -14.96 21.28 4.26
CA ASP A 245 -14.95 21.22 5.72
C ASP A 245 -16.33 20.98 6.34
N LYS A 246 -17.35 20.73 5.47
CA LYS A 246 -18.72 20.49 5.92
C LYS A 246 -19.18 19.08 5.61
N LEU A 247 -19.50 18.33 6.65
CA LEU A 247 -19.99 16.97 6.55
C LEU A 247 -21.32 16.88 5.79
N GLY A 248 -21.48 15.87 4.97
CA GLY A 248 -22.75 15.63 4.24
C GLY A 248 -22.57 14.96 2.90
N ASP A 249 -23.71 14.79 2.22
CA ASP A 249 -23.78 14.18 0.91
C ASP A 249 -23.93 15.26 -0.17
N TYR A 250 -23.08 15.22 -1.20
CA TYR A 250 -23.04 16.11 -2.33
C TYR A 250 -23.22 15.34 -3.63
N GLU A 251 -24.04 15.87 -4.56
CA GLU A 251 -24.24 15.24 -5.87
C GLU A 251 -23.10 15.63 -6.81
N VAL A 252 -22.39 14.63 -7.36
CA VAL A 252 -21.34 14.82 -8.36
C VAL A 252 -21.77 14.18 -9.67
N LYS A 253 -21.62 14.92 -10.77
CA LYS A 253 -21.97 14.48 -12.13
C LYS A 253 -20.76 14.46 -13.03
N ALA A 254 -20.66 13.43 -13.86
CA ALA A 254 -19.71 13.36 -14.96
C ALA A 254 -20.38 12.89 -16.25
N GLU A 255 -19.81 13.25 -17.39
CA GLU A 255 -20.31 12.91 -18.72
C GLU A 255 -19.26 12.11 -19.51
N PHE A 256 -19.70 11.02 -20.10
CA PHE A 256 -18.97 10.24 -21.10
C PHE A 256 -19.94 9.47 -21.98
N ASP A 257 -19.54 9.09 -23.20
CA ASP A 257 -20.41 8.47 -24.22
C ASP A 257 -21.71 9.26 -24.49
N GLY A 258 -21.69 10.60 -24.31
CA GLY A 258 -22.85 11.48 -24.47
C GLY A 258 -23.96 11.26 -23.44
N LYS A 259 -23.65 10.62 -22.30
CA LYS A 259 -24.55 10.41 -21.16
C LYS A 259 -23.99 11.04 -19.92
N THR A 260 -24.86 11.52 -19.03
CA THR A 260 -24.51 12.04 -17.72
C THR A 260 -24.74 10.96 -16.65
N PHE A 261 -23.74 10.69 -15.86
CA PHE A 261 -23.78 9.76 -14.71
C PHE A 261 -23.68 10.57 -13.42
N THR A 262 -24.26 10.04 -12.35
CA THR A 262 -24.31 10.71 -11.05
C THR A 262 -23.71 9.80 -9.98
N SER A 263 -22.93 10.40 -9.09
CA SER A 263 -22.39 9.78 -7.88
C SER A 263 -22.74 10.64 -6.66
N THR A 264 -22.73 10.05 -5.47
CA THR A 264 -22.81 10.79 -4.22
C THR A 264 -21.42 10.89 -3.62
N LEU A 265 -20.89 12.10 -3.47
CA LEU A 265 -19.71 12.38 -2.66
C LEU A 265 -20.18 12.56 -1.21
N ARG A 266 -19.72 11.70 -0.32
CA ARG A 266 -20.00 11.78 1.10
C ARG A 266 -18.78 12.28 1.85
N ILE A 267 -18.82 13.52 2.35
CA ILE A 267 -17.77 14.06 3.21
C ILE A 267 -18.01 13.56 4.63
N VAL A 268 -17.05 12.84 5.14
CA VAL A 268 -16.99 12.26 6.49
C VAL A 268 -15.79 12.84 7.25
N ASP A 269 -15.82 12.72 8.56
CA ASP A 269 -14.68 13.02 9.43
C ASP A 269 -14.59 11.87 10.44
N THR A 270 -13.54 11.09 10.34
CA THR A 270 -13.29 9.94 11.22
C THR A 270 -12.09 10.16 12.12
N THR A 271 -11.43 11.30 11.98
CA THR A 271 -10.21 11.66 12.70
C THR A 271 -10.58 12.44 13.98
N ALA A 272 -10.01 12.06 15.11
CA ALA A 272 -10.23 12.81 16.34
C ALA A 272 -9.39 14.11 16.33
N PRO A 273 -9.93 15.23 16.83
CA PRO A 273 -9.21 16.50 16.86
C PRO A 273 -7.93 16.42 17.70
N ASP A 274 -6.86 17.01 17.18
CA ASP A 274 -5.54 17.10 17.83
C ASP A 274 -5.11 18.58 18.03
N PRO A 275 -5.82 19.35 18.88
CA PRO A 275 -5.53 20.75 19.06
C PRO A 275 -4.23 21.00 19.83
N ASP A 276 -3.55 22.08 19.46
CA ASP A 276 -2.43 22.62 20.21
C ASP A 276 -2.95 23.29 21.49
N ILE A 277 -2.58 22.76 22.65
CA ILE A 277 -2.96 23.31 23.95
C ILE A 277 -1.80 24.11 24.54
N VAL A 278 -2.05 25.38 24.81
CA VAL A 278 -1.08 26.29 25.43
C VAL A 278 -1.55 26.70 26.84
N PRO A 279 -0.64 27.05 27.76
CA PRO A 279 -1.03 27.59 29.07
C PRO A 279 -1.80 28.88 28.90
N ALA A 280 -2.87 29.06 29.68
CA ALA A 280 -3.63 30.31 29.71
C ALA A 280 -3.55 31.00 31.10
N ALA A 281 -3.71 32.34 31.16
CA ALA A 281 -3.71 33.09 32.40
C ALA A 281 -5.11 33.51 32.80
N VAL A 282 -5.38 33.50 34.12
CA VAL A 282 -6.62 34.03 34.69
C VAL A 282 -6.35 34.70 36.01
N LEU A 283 -7.06 35.78 36.31
CA LEU A 283 -6.99 36.41 37.62
C LEU A 283 -7.58 35.51 38.71
N VAL A 284 -7.05 35.62 39.94
CA VAL A 284 -7.57 34.88 41.09
C VAL A 284 -9.08 35.10 41.24
N GLY A 285 -9.83 33.99 41.26
CA GLY A 285 -11.31 34.00 41.30
C GLY A 285 -12.00 34.36 39.99
N GLY A 286 -11.25 34.55 38.90
CA GLY A 286 -11.78 34.80 37.58
C GLY A 286 -12.39 33.53 36.95
N LYS A 287 -12.82 33.66 35.69
CA LYS A 287 -13.38 32.55 34.89
C LYS A 287 -12.54 32.40 33.63
N ILE A 288 -12.45 31.18 33.16
CA ILE A 288 -11.77 30.80 31.91
C ILE A 288 -12.57 29.68 31.27
N GLU A 289 -12.60 29.61 29.96
CA GLU A 289 -13.21 28.51 29.21
C GLU A 289 -12.14 27.57 28.65
N ALA A 290 -12.45 26.32 28.42
CA ALA A 290 -11.47 25.34 27.92
C ALA A 290 -10.88 25.77 26.55
N LYS A 291 -11.69 26.41 25.70
CA LYS A 291 -11.23 26.95 24.40
C LYS A 291 -10.14 28.02 24.51
N ASP A 292 -10.05 28.71 25.64
CA ASP A 292 -9.03 29.77 25.86
C ASP A 292 -7.61 29.20 26.02
N LEU A 293 -7.50 27.87 26.17
CA LEU A 293 -6.24 27.13 26.20
C LEU A 293 -5.87 26.52 24.86
N ALA A 294 -6.75 26.57 23.85
CA ALA A 294 -6.50 25.97 22.53
C ALA A 294 -6.08 27.08 21.54
N LEU A 295 -5.05 26.79 20.72
CA LEU A 295 -4.74 27.54 19.52
C LEU A 295 -5.66 27.10 18.38
N SER A 296 -5.69 27.86 17.29
CA SER A 296 -6.47 27.52 16.10
C SER A 296 -5.94 26.26 15.42
N GLY A 297 -6.82 25.51 14.75
CA GLY A 297 -6.48 24.30 14.02
C GLY A 297 -6.63 23.04 14.86
N GLY A 298 -6.00 21.97 14.38
CA GLY A 298 -6.02 20.65 15.03
C GLY A 298 -7.12 19.71 14.53
N ASP A 299 -7.96 20.18 13.57
CA ASP A 299 -8.97 19.37 12.91
C ASP A 299 -9.41 20.01 11.58
N ALA A 300 -10.02 19.19 10.70
CA ALA A 300 -10.60 19.67 9.45
C ALA A 300 -11.98 20.30 9.65
N THR A 301 -12.69 19.89 10.70
CA THR A 301 -14.03 20.38 11.07
C THR A 301 -13.99 21.26 12.32
N ALA A 302 -15.12 21.85 12.70
CA ALA A 302 -15.18 22.76 13.86
C ALA A 302 -15.05 21.97 15.17
N VAL A 303 -14.13 22.42 16.05
CA VAL A 303 -13.83 21.76 17.33
C VAL A 303 -14.48 22.52 18.49
N SER A 304 -15.14 21.78 19.37
CA SER A 304 -15.65 22.23 20.65
C SER A 304 -14.75 21.79 21.81
N TYR A 305 -14.66 22.59 22.86
CA TYR A 305 -13.76 22.33 23.99
C TYR A 305 -14.54 22.37 25.31
N GLU A 306 -14.29 21.38 26.17
CA GLU A 306 -14.86 21.33 27.51
C GLU A 306 -13.79 20.88 28.52
N PHE A 307 -13.85 21.42 29.75
CA PHE A 307 -13.03 20.87 30.83
C PHE A 307 -13.57 19.51 31.27
N THR A 308 -12.69 18.54 31.44
CA THR A 308 -13.09 17.22 31.99
C THR A 308 -13.51 17.31 33.46
N SER A 309 -13.03 18.34 34.16
CA SER A 309 -13.45 18.75 35.51
C SER A 309 -13.17 20.25 35.72
N GLU A 310 -14.07 20.96 36.39
CA GLU A 310 -13.93 22.39 36.64
C GLU A 310 -12.63 22.72 37.39
N PRO A 311 -11.76 23.62 36.86
CA PRO A 311 -10.51 23.99 37.49
C PRO A 311 -10.76 24.89 38.73
N VAL A 312 -9.95 24.71 39.79
CA VAL A 312 -10.05 25.50 41.00
C VAL A 312 -9.16 26.77 40.88
N LEU A 313 -9.79 27.92 40.67
CA LEU A 313 -9.12 29.22 40.36
C LEU A 313 -9.08 30.21 41.55
N SER A 314 -9.31 29.73 42.76
CA SER A 314 -9.46 30.60 43.94
C SER A 314 -8.15 31.04 44.58
N LYS A 315 -6.99 30.52 44.12
CA LYS A 315 -5.67 30.83 44.67
C LYS A 315 -4.63 30.93 43.55
N ALA A 316 -3.74 31.93 43.65
CA ALA A 316 -2.63 32.07 42.70
C ALA A 316 -1.72 30.83 42.69
N GLY A 317 -1.25 30.49 41.50
CA GLY A 317 -0.41 29.32 41.21
C GLY A 317 -0.76 28.67 39.88
N THR A 318 -0.09 27.58 39.54
CA THR A 318 -0.37 26.81 38.34
C THR A 318 -1.36 25.69 38.65
N VAL A 319 -2.43 25.58 37.85
CA VAL A 319 -3.47 24.57 37.96
C VAL A 319 -3.44 23.74 36.68
N SER A 320 -3.31 22.40 36.79
CA SER A 320 -3.48 21.48 35.66
C SER A 320 -4.94 21.17 35.50
N CYS A 321 -5.41 21.08 34.25
CA CYS A 321 -6.77 20.72 33.89
C CYS A 321 -6.80 19.77 32.72
N GLY A 322 -7.79 18.88 32.68
CA GLY A 322 -8.05 18.07 31.50
C GLY A 322 -9.00 18.83 30.57
N ILE A 323 -8.74 18.74 29.28
CA ILE A 323 -9.53 19.36 28.20
C ILE A 323 -9.97 18.24 27.27
N LYS A 324 -11.28 18.13 27.06
CA LYS A 324 -11.85 17.30 26.00
C LYS A 324 -12.10 18.18 24.78
N ALA A 325 -11.53 17.84 23.66
CA ALA A 325 -11.83 18.39 22.35
C ALA A 325 -12.74 17.43 21.59
N ALA A 326 -13.78 17.94 20.93
CA ALA A 326 -14.69 17.13 20.12
C ALA A 326 -15.08 17.89 18.84
N ASP A 327 -15.06 17.19 17.69
CA ASP A 327 -15.44 17.71 16.38
C ASP A 327 -16.95 17.65 16.12
N GLU A 328 -17.38 18.03 14.93
CA GLU A 328 -18.79 17.97 14.51
C GLU A 328 -19.26 16.53 14.23
N ALA A 329 -18.35 15.60 13.89
CA ALA A 329 -18.65 14.18 13.65
C ALA A 329 -18.84 13.39 14.95
N GLY A 330 -18.36 13.93 16.08
CA GLY A 330 -18.40 13.32 17.41
C GLY A 330 -17.14 12.55 17.79
N ASN A 331 -16.06 12.63 16.99
CA ASN A 331 -14.76 12.13 17.39
C ASN A 331 -14.22 13.03 18.50
N SER A 332 -13.40 12.50 19.39
CA SER A 332 -12.90 13.31 20.50
C SER A 332 -11.55 12.83 21.01
N SER A 333 -10.75 13.79 21.49
CA SER A 333 -9.49 13.56 22.18
C SER A 333 -9.46 14.25 23.54
N GLU A 334 -8.54 13.80 24.41
CA GLU A 334 -8.30 14.43 25.69
C GLU A 334 -6.86 14.94 25.76
N LYS A 335 -6.70 16.19 26.19
CA LYS A 335 -5.43 16.87 26.38
C LYS A 335 -5.30 17.39 27.81
N THR A 336 -4.05 17.61 28.24
CA THR A 336 -3.78 18.26 29.54
C THR A 336 -3.36 19.70 29.30
N GLY A 337 -4.08 20.63 29.91
CA GLY A 337 -3.77 22.04 29.89
C GLY A 337 -3.22 22.54 31.23
N LYS A 338 -2.62 23.74 31.21
CA LYS A 338 -2.16 24.47 32.41
C LYS A 338 -2.80 25.84 32.47
N ILE A 339 -3.30 26.22 33.63
CA ILE A 339 -3.85 27.55 33.91
C ILE A 339 -2.97 28.24 34.94
N ILE A 340 -2.49 29.44 34.61
CA ILE A 340 -1.74 30.28 35.49
C ILE A 340 -2.74 31.22 36.20
N VAL A 341 -3.06 30.93 37.44
CA VAL A 341 -3.90 31.76 38.28
C VAL A 341 -3.02 32.83 38.93
N CYS A 342 -3.25 34.08 38.62
CA CYS A 342 -2.33 35.16 38.93
C CYS A 342 -3.04 36.42 39.47
N ASP A 343 -2.25 37.35 40.02
CA ASP A 343 -2.73 38.62 40.58
C ASP A 343 -2.85 39.70 39.50
N ALA A 344 -2.06 39.55 38.39
CA ALA A 344 -2.08 40.47 37.24
C ALA A 344 -1.72 39.72 35.96
N ILE A 345 -2.20 40.21 34.81
CA ILE A 345 -1.92 39.64 33.50
C ILE A 345 -1.24 40.68 32.62
N ALA A 346 -0.10 40.35 32.05
CA ALA A 346 0.61 41.11 31.05
C ALA A 346 0.59 40.36 29.71
N GLU A 347 0.20 41.03 28.63
CA GLU A 347 0.20 40.50 27.29
C GLU A 347 1.38 41.05 26.49
N LEU A 348 2.16 40.18 25.84
CA LEU A 348 3.32 40.57 25.04
C LEU A 348 3.24 39.83 23.68
N GLU A 349 3.73 40.51 22.65
CA GLU A 349 3.84 39.91 21.31
C GLU A 349 4.98 38.91 21.25
N ALA A 350 4.78 37.83 20.49
CA ALA A 350 5.79 36.82 20.20
C ALA A 350 6.99 37.45 19.46
N SER A 351 8.20 37.10 19.88
CA SER A 351 9.44 37.54 19.25
C SER A 351 10.62 36.65 19.71
N THR A 352 11.78 36.82 19.08
CA THR A 352 13.04 36.18 19.53
C THR A 352 13.69 36.88 20.73
N ASP A 353 13.10 37.97 21.22
CA ASP A 353 13.64 38.72 22.36
C ASP A 353 13.29 38.05 23.68
N MET A 354 14.13 38.29 24.69
CA MET A 354 13.83 37.91 26.06
C MET A 354 12.73 38.78 26.67
N VAL A 355 11.89 38.22 27.51
CA VAL A 355 10.95 39.01 28.35
C VAL A 355 11.75 39.80 29.36
N THR A 356 11.59 41.12 29.37
CA THR A 356 12.25 42.00 30.33
C THR A 356 11.28 42.54 31.37
N GLU A 357 11.82 43.00 32.55
CA GLU A 357 11.05 43.71 33.57
C GLU A 357 10.28 44.88 32.99
N SER A 358 10.93 45.65 32.11
CA SER A 358 10.32 46.84 31.51
C SER A 358 9.13 46.49 30.60
N ASP A 359 9.19 45.39 29.85
CA ASP A 359 8.11 44.97 28.96
C ASP A 359 6.85 44.61 29.77
N VAL A 360 7.06 43.79 30.81
CA VAL A 360 5.95 43.32 31.66
C VAL A 360 5.33 44.49 32.41
N LEU A 361 6.14 45.40 33.02
CA LEU A 361 5.62 46.56 33.72
C LEU A 361 4.94 47.55 32.78
N ALA A 362 5.42 47.72 31.56
CA ALA A 362 4.77 48.53 30.55
C ALA A 362 3.38 47.98 30.16
N ALA A 363 3.27 46.65 29.99
CA ALA A 363 2.00 45.98 29.72
C ALA A 363 1.03 46.05 30.91
N LEU A 364 1.52 45.97 32.16
CA LEU A 364 0.70 46.08 33.37
C LEU A 364 0.23 47.51 33.70
N GLY A 365 0.97 48.53 33.25
CA GLY A 365 0.63 49.93 33.45
C GLY A 365 1.15 50.54 34.77
N SER A 366 0.77 51.81 35.02
CA SER A 366 1.33 52.67 36.09
C SER A 366 1.14 52.16 37.52
N ASP A 367 0.10 51.37 37.77
CA ASP A 367 -0.25 50.87 39.11
C ASP A 367 0.80 49.90 39.65
N TYR A 368 1.57 49.29 38.74
CA TYR A 368 2.65 48.36 39.03
C TYR A 368 4.05 49.00 39.07
N ALA A 369 4.10 50.33 39.02
CA ALA A 369 5.37 51.05 39.08
C ALA A 369 6.15 50.73 40.37
N GLY A 370 7.45 50.39 40.20
CA GLY A 370 8.35 50.09 41.31
C GLY A 370 8.38 48.64 41.74
N TYR A 371 7.62 47.74 41.13
CA TYR A 371 7.84 46.33 41.25
C TYR A 371 9.10 45.92 40.48
N LYS A 372 9.76 44.86 40.94
CA LYS A 372 10.97 44.29 40.36
C LYS A 372 10.73 42.81 40.02
N MET A 373 11.22 42.39 38.89
CA MET A 373 11.15 41.00 38.46
C MET A 373 12.07 40.12 39.31
N GLU A 374 11.53 39.07 39.92
CA GLU A 374 12.29 38.06 40.68
C GLU A 374 12.46 36.77 39.90
N SER A 375 11.65 36.49 38.88
CA SER A 375 11.75 35.32 38.01
C SER A 375 12.85 35.49 36.97
N GLU A 376 13.44 34.39 36.52
CA GLU A 376 14.36 34.41 35.37
C GLU A 376 13.62 34.79 34.09
N PRO A 377 14.25 35.61 33.23
CA PRO A 377 13.69 35.94 31.91
C PRO A 377 13.65 34.69 31.00
N PHE A 378 12.73 34.68 30.06
CA PHE A 378 12.58 33.65 29.05
C PHE A 378 12.38 34.28 27.67
N GLU A 379 12.61 33.51 26.58
CA GLU A 379 12.37 33.94 25.20
C GLU A 379 10.87 34.00 24.89
N ARG A 380 10.44 35.00 24.10
CA ARG A 380 9.03 35.17 23.70
C ARG A 380 8.61 34.26 22.53
N THR A 381 9.27 33.14 22.37
CA THR A 381 8.99 32.19 21.32
C THR A 381 7.91 31.18 21.69
N SER A 382 7.63 31.00 22.97
CA SER A 382 6.67 30.04 23.49
C SER A 382 5.32 30.68 23.73
N LEU A 383 4.34 30.39 22.88
CA LEU A 383 2.97 30.94 22.99
C LEU A 383 2.28 30.48 24.28
N GLY A 384 1.35 31.34 24.77
CA GLY A 384 0.57 31.07 25.96
C GLY A 384 1.13 31.74 27.23
N ALA A 385 0.61 31.34 28.38
CA ALA A 385 0.87 32.02 29.65
C ALA A 385 2.08 31.42 30.39
N HIS A 386 2.93 32.29 30.91
CA HIS A 386 4.08 31.99 31.73
C HIS A 386 3.94 32.65 33.11
N ALA A 387 4.21 31.90 34.18
CA ALA A 387 4.13 32.44 35.53
C ALA A 387 5.42 33.19 35.92
N MET A 388 5.30 34.43 36.34
CA MET A 388 6.41 35.27 36.84
C MET A 388 6.06 35.87 38.20
N VAL A 389 7.08 36.09 39.00
CA VAL A 389 6.94 36.77 40.32
C VAL A 389 7.58 38.12 40.25
N PHE A 390 6.84 39.12 40.71
CA PHE A 390 7.31 40.47 40.88
C PHE A 390 7.18 40.91 42.35
N ALA A 391 8.13 41.71 42.84
CA ALA A 391 8.16 42.19 44.23
C ALA A 391 8.36 43.68 44.35
N LYS A 392 7.73 44.28 45.38
CA LYS A 392 7.94 45.66 45.79
C LYS A 392 8.03 45.71 47.30
N GLY A 393 9.26 45.77 47.85
CA GLY A 393 9.51 45.57 49.28
C GLY A 393 9.15 44.13 49.68
N ASP A 394 8.30 43.98 50.69
CA ASP A 394 7.83 42.65 51.15
C ASP A 394 6.61 42.12 50.38
N GLU A 395 6.01 42.93 49.54
CA GLU A 395 4.85 42.55 48.72
C GLU A 395 5.29 41.79 47.47
N LYS A 396 4.69 40.62 47.24
CA LYS A 396 4.92 39.80 46.04
C LYS A 396 3.60 39.61 45.32
N ILE A 397 3.64 39.68 43.98
CA ILE A 397 2.54 39.36 43.09
C ILE A 397 2.96 38.33 42.09
N ASN A 398 2.02 37.44 41.72
CA ASN A 398 2.18 36.50 40.62
C ASN A 398 1.61 37.17 39.37
N VAL A 399 2.40 37.26 38.33
CA VAL A 399 2.02 37.81 37.04
C VAL A 399 1.94 36.68 36.02
N GLY A 400 0.82 36.58 35.34
CA GLY A 400 0.70 35.73 34.15
C GLY A 400 1.16 36.54 32.93
N VAL A 401 2.33 36.23 32.39
CA VAL A 401 2.81 36.84 31.15
C VAL A 401 2.32 35.96 29.98
N VAL A 402 1.41 36.51 29.17
CA VAL A 402 0.81 35.82 28.03
C VAL A 402 1.53 36.25 26.76
N ILE A 403 2.22 35.30 26.11
CA ILE A 403 2.82 35.54 24.81
C ILE A 403 1.76 35.20 23.74
N LYS A 404 1.42 36.22 22.95
CA LYS A 404 0.47 36.11 21.84
C LYS A 404 1.19 36.32 20.53
N ASP A 405 0.76 35.65 19.50
CA ASP A 405 1.14 35.91 18.12
C ASP A 405 -0.06 36.54 17.40
N THR A 406 0.08 37.81 17.03
CA THR A 406 -0.98 38.54 16.32
C THR A 406 -0.52 38.98 14.92
N VAL A 407 0.67 38.52 14.50
CA VAL A 407 1.27 38.87 13.23
C VAL A 407 1.04 37.72 12.25
N ALA A 408 0.39 38.03 11.14
CA ALA A 408 0.17 37.02 10.09
C ALA A 408 1.47 36.62 9.38
N PRO A 409 1.59 35.39 8.93
CA PRO A 409 2.76 34.91 8.22
C PRO A 409 3.01 35.70 6.93
N THR A 410 4.27 35.86 6.55
CA THR A 410 4.66 36.48 5.29
C THR A 410 5.23 35.46 4.35
N ALA A 411 4.91 35.57 3.05
CA ALA A 411 5.46 34.69 2.01
C ALA A 411 5.36 35.37 0.64
N GLU A 412 6.08 34.82 -0.33
CA GLU A 412 5.99 35.20 -1.73
C GLU A 412 5.46 34.00 -2.54
N GLY A 413 4.53 34.27 -3.49
CA GLY A 413 4.03 33.25 -4.40
C GLY A 413 5.04 32.91 -5.50
N ILE A 414 5.16 31.63 -5.83
CA ILE A 414 5.96 31.14 -6.94
C ILE A 414 5.14 30.23 -7.83
N ASP A 415 5.41 30.25 -9.14
CA ASP A 415 4.78 29.32 -10.08
C ASP A 415 5.34 27.90 -9.82
N CYS A 416 4.44 26.93 -9.67
CA CYS A 416 4.81 25.54 -9.38
C CYS A 416 4.54 24.66 -10.60
N GLN A 417 5.55 23.86 -10.98
CA GLN A 417 5.37 22.80 -11.98
C GLN A 417 4.69 21.62 -11.33
N CYS A 418 3.57 21.19 -11.91
CA CYS A 418 2.75 20.11 -11.40
C CYS A 418 2.49 19.09 -12.50
N SER A 419 2.28 17.85 -12.13
CA SER A 419 2.01 16.78 -13.08
C SER A 419 0.51 16.60 -13.31
N THR A 420 0.12 16.30 -14.54
CA THR A 420 -1.27 16.08 -14.93
C THR A 420 -1.86 14.92 -14.12
N GLY A 421 -2.98 15.17 -13.45
CA GLY A 421 -3.69 14.17 -12.65
C GLY A 421 -3.19 13.99 -11.21
N TYR A 422 -2.14 14.71 -10.78
CA TYR A 422 -1.55 14.58 -9.45
C TYR A 422 -1.70 15.86 -8.62
N TYR A 423 -2.10 15.65 -7.37
CA TYR A 423 -2.19 16.72 -6.39
C TYR A 423 -0.80 17.26 -6.04
N CYS A 424 -0.65 18.58 -6.04
CA CYS A 424 0.55 19.24 -5.58
C CYS A 424 0.24 20.05 -4.32
N GLU A 425 1.01 19.86 -3.25
CA GLU A 425 0.77 20.51 -1.96
C GLU A 425 0.84 22.04 -2.06
N PRO A 426 -0.09 22.77 -1.39
CA PRO A 426 -0.13 24.24 -1.48
C PRO A 426 1.16 24.93 -1.02
N ILE A 427 1.89 24.34 -0.08
CA ILE A 427 3.15 24.90 0.41
C ILE A 427 4.24 25.00 -0.67
N LYS A 428 4.16 24.19 -1.74
CA LYS A 428 5.09 24.22 -2.86
C LYS A 428 4.90 25.46 -3.76
N PHE A 429 3.80 26.19 -3.61
CA PHE A 429 3.48 27.41 -4.35
C PHE A 429 3.94 28.69 -3.67
N VAL A 430 4.64 28.59 -2.55
CA VAL A 430 5.12 29.74 -1.78
C VAL A 430 6.60 29.57 -1.43
N THR A 431 7.27 30.71 -1.29
CA THR A 431 8.67 30.80 -0.85
C THR A 431 8.82 31.91 0.16
N ASN A 432 9.99 31.98 0.82
CA ASN A 432 10.28 32.99 1.84
C ASN A 432 9.21 33.07 2.94
N VAL A 433 8.65 31.90 3.30
CA VAL A 433 7.68 31.83 4.41
C VAL A 433 8.41 32.21 5.69
N ALA A 434 7.89 33.24 6.37
CA ALA A 434 8.45 33.70 7.63
C ALA A 434 7.33 34.05 8.63
N ASP A 435 7.45 33.47 9.81
CA ASP A 435 6.55 33.64 10.94
C ASP A 435 7.27 33.24 12.24
N MET A 436 6.70 33.58 13.39
CA MET A 436 7.20 33.17 14.71
C MET A 436 6.71 31.79 15.13
N SER A 437 5.72 31.26 14.43
CA SER A 437 5.12 29.95 14.69
C SER A 437 5.08 29.09 13.44
N LYS A 438 4.69 27.82 13.57
CA LYS A 438 4.55 26.92 12.42
C LYS A 438 3.41 27.40 11.52
N VAL A 439 3.69 27.51 10.22
CA VAL A 439 2.73 27.91 9.20
C VAL A 439 2.21 26.68 8.45
N THR A 440 0.91 26.64 8.21
CA THR A 440 0.24 25.69 7.33
C THR A 440 -0.28 26.40 6.08
N ALA A 441 -0.41 25.67 4.96
CA ALA A 441 -0.89 26.20 3.70
C ALA A 441 -2.11 25.41 3.20
N LYS A 442 -3.11 26.13 2.66
CA LYS A 442 -4.28 25.51 2.00
C LYS A 442 -4.62 26.27 0.72
N PHE A 443 -5.16 25.59 -0.27
CA PHE A 443 -5.76 26.28 -1.42
C PHE A 443 -7.07 26.97 -1.03
N VAL A 444 -7.25 28.20 -1.48
CA VAL A 444 -8.56 28.87 -1.52
C VAL A 444 -9.37 28.31 -2.67
N ASN A 445 -8.75 28.24 -3.88
CA ASN A 445 -9.29 27.57 -5.06
C ASN A 445 -8.23 26.57 -5.54
N GLU A 446 -8.54 25.29 -5.45
CA GLU A 446 -7.69 24.24 -5.96
C GLU A 446 -7.77 24.17 -7.48
N PRO A 447 -6.65 24.05 -8.22
CA PRO A 447 -6.68 23.90 -9.68
C PRO A 447 -7.28 22.57 -10.08
N ASP A 448 -7.77 22.49 -11.32
CA ASP A 448 -8.14 21.20 -11.94
C ASP A 448 -6.88 20.50 -12.42
N TRP A 449 -6.40 19.52 -11.65
CA TRP A 449 -5.18 18.77 -11.92
C TRP A 449 -5.24 17.95 -13.21
N SER A 450 -6.43 17.68 -13.75
CA SER A 450 -6.61 16.94 -15.01
C SER A 450 -6.45 17.81 -16.26
N VAL A 451 -6.40 19.14 -16.10
CA VAL A 451 -6.33 20.09 -17.19
C VAL A 451 -4.94 20.67 -17.33
N GLU A 452 -4.27 20.35 -18.42
CA GLU A 452 -2.94 20.88 -18.73
C GLU A 452 -2.96 22.38 -19.02
N GLY A 453 -1.88 23.05 -18.62
CA GLY A 453 -1.65 24.47 -18.84
C GLY A 453 -1.47 25.26 -17.56
N GLU A 454 -1.50 26.60 -17.67
CA GLU A 454 -1.36 27.49 -16.52
C GLU A 454 -2.74 27.75 -15.89
N GLN A 455 -2.86 27.56 -14.59
CA GLN A 455 -4.04 27.87 -13.79
C GLN A 455 -3.65 28.79 -12.64
N ASP A 456 -4.39 29.92 -12.44
CA ASP A 456 -4.18 30.81 -11.31
C ASP A 456 -4.70 30.15 -10.02
N VAL A 457 -3.88 30.14 -8.96
CA VAL A 457 -4.22 29.60 -7.64
C VAL A 457 -4.04 30.63 -6.56
N GLN A 458 -4.83 30.49 -5.50
CA GLN A 458 -4.69 31.28 -4.28
C GLN A 458 -4.42 30.35 -3.10
N ILE A 459 -3.40 30.64 -2.34
CA ILE A 459 -2.97 29.88 -1.17
C ILE A 459 -3.19 30.73 0.07
N VAL A 460 -3.92 30.24 1.04
CA VAL A 460 -3.99 30.81 2.38
C VAL A 460 -2.95 30.15 3.27
N LEU A 461 -2.14 30.96 3.90
CA LEU A 461 -1.16 30.57 4.92
C LEU A 461 -1.75 30.90 6.28
N THR A 462 -1.77 29.95 7.19
CA THR A 462 -2.30 30.11 8.54
C THR A 462 -1.22 29.69 9.54
N ASP A 463 -0.91 30.54 10.51
CA ASP A 463 -0.01 30.24 11.61
C ASP A 463 -0.71 29.47 12.74
N ARG A 464 0.03 29.10 13.80
CA ARG A 464 -0.54 28.39 14.97
C ARG A 464 -1.57 29.21 15.75
N ALA A 465 -1.48 30.56 15.73
CA ALA A 465 -2.40 31.48 16.42
C ALA A 465 -3.68 31.73 15.59
N GLY A 466 -3.70 31.34 14.32
CA GLY A 466 -4.82 31.51 13.41
C GLY A 466 -4.75 32.81 12.58
N ASN A 467 -3.61 33.50 12.55
CA ASN A 467 -3.47 34.65 11.67
C ASN A 467 -3.23 34.17 10.24
N GLU A 468 -3.81 34.88 9.26
CA GLU A 468 -3.83 34.40 7.87
C GLU A 468 -3.25 35.41 6.89
N THR A 469 -2.56 34.90 5.87
CA THR A 469 -2.13 35.66 4.69
C THR A 469 -2.47 34.86 3.43
N THR A 470 -3.04 35.55 2.42
CA THR A 470 -3.33 34.95 1.12
C THR A 470 -2.29 35.36 0.09
N VAL A 471 -1.77 34.39 -0.63
CA VAL A 471 -0.75 34.57 -1.68
C VAL A 471 -1.30 34.05 -3.01
N ASN A 472 -1.00 34.76 -4.12
CA ASN A 472 -1.35 34.32 -5.48
C ASN A 472 -0.14 33.67 -6.14
N ALA A 473 -0.38 32.57 -6.86
CA ALA A 473 0.62 31.84 -7.63
C ALA A 473 -0.03 31.20 -8.87
N LYS A 474 0.73 30.42 -9.63
CA LYS A 474 0.22 29.64 -10.74
C LYS A 474 0.61 28.17 -10.62
N ALA A 475 -0.32 27.28 -10.90
CA ALA A 475 -0.05 25.89 -11.23
C ALA A 475 0.25 25.77 -12.72
N VAL A 476 1.41 25.23 -13.07
CA VAL A 476 1.79 24.93 -14.45
C VAL A 476 1.70 23.41 -14.61
N ILE A 477 0.57 22.95 -15.10
CA ILE A 477 0.25 21.52 -15.17
C ILE A 477 0.65 20.95 -16.53
N ALA A 478 1.45 19.90 -16.52
CA ALA A 478 1.94 19.19 -17.70
C ALA A 478 2.14 17.71 -17.40
N PRO A 479 2.15 16.81 -18.43
CA PRO A 479 2.50 15.41 -18.22
C PRO A 479 3.83 15.25 -17.52
N ASP A 480 3.92 14.32 -16.61
CA ASP A 480 5.18 14.02 -15.94
C ASP A 480 6.15 13.28 -16.89
N THR A 481 7.37 13.71 -16.90
CA THR A 481 8.46 13.13 -17.70
C THR A 481 9.70 12.82 -16.87
N THR A 482 9.58 12.95 -15.55
CA THR A 482 10.66 12.74 -14.59
C THR A 482 10.61 11.30 -14.09
N ALA A 483 11.71 10.60 -14.11
CA ALA A 483 11.76 9.24 -13.58
C ALA A 483 11.99 9.27 -12.06
N PRO A 484 11.39 8.32 -11.30
CA PRO A 484 11.58 8.21 -9.86
C PRO A 484 13.05 8.09 -9.44
N VAL A 485 13.39 8.61 -8.27
CA VAL A 485 14.71 8.50 -7.66
C VAL A 485 14.71 7.34 -6.66
N ILE A 486 15.59 6.35 -6.87
CA ILE A 486 15.73 5.20 -5.97
C ILE A 486 16.76 5.54 -4.88
N TYR A 487 16.33 5.48 -3.61
CA TYR A 487 17.15 5.76 -2.45
C TYR A 487 17.60 4.49 -1.73
N ALA A 488 18.76 4.58 -1.05
CA ALA A 488 19.38 3.55 -0.22
C ALA A 488 19.68 2.22 -0.93
N ALA A 489 19.58 2.16 -2.26
CA ALA A 489 20.06 1.03 -3.04
C ALA A 489 21.58 1.06 -3.12
N ARG A 490 22.25 0.18 -2.38
CA ARG A 490 23.71 0.15 -2.22
C ARG A 490 24.23 -1.27 -2.05
N ASP A 491 25.55 -1.43 -2.17
CA ASP A 491 26.22 -2.70 -1.89
C ASP A 491 25.96 -3.15 -0.46
N ARG A 492 25.64 -4.45 -0.28
CA ARG A 492 25.30 -5.02 1.03
C ARG A 492 26.00 -6.34 1.28
N TYR A 493 26.27 -6.60 2.56
CA TYR A 493 26.67 -7.91 3.05
C TYR A 493 25.44 -8.63 3.61
N CYS A 494 25.25 -9.87 3.18
CA CYS A 494 24.17 -10.76 3.62
C CYS A 494 24.75 -12.06 4.16
N TYR A 495 23.97 -12.83 4.89
CA TYR A 495 24.44 -14.11 5.41
C TYR A 495 23.91 -15.27 4.58
N VAL A 496 24.78 -16.26 4.29
CA VAL A 496 24.42 -17.46 3.55
C VAL A 496 23.27 -18.19 4.21
N GLY A 497 22.21 -18.48 3.45
CA GLY A 497 21.04 -19.21 3.92
C GLY A 497 20.00 -18.39 4.71
N GLU A 498 20.26 -17.12 4.98
CA GLU A 498 19.25 -16.23 5.57
C GLU A 498 18.28 -15.69 4.51
N ALA A 499 17.05 -15.38 4.96
CA ALA A 499 16.09 -14.66 4.13
C ALA A 499 16.56 -13.22 3.94
N VAL A 500 16.63 -12.77 2.69
CA VAL A 500 17.03 -11.41 2.35
C VAL A 500 15.79 -10.58 2.06
N SER A 501 15.59 -9.50 2.81
CA SER A 501 14.63 -8.47 2.48
C SER A 501 15.29 -7.47 1.53
N TYR A 502 14.98 -7.57 0.25
CA TYR A 502 15.57 -6.69 -0.77
C TYR A 502 15.04 -5.25 -0.68
N PHE A 503 13.85 -5.07 -0.15
CA PHE A 503 13.22 -3.75 0.03
C PHE A 503 13.53 -3.11 1.39
N LYS A 504 14.36 -3.76 2.24
CA LYS A 504 14.76 -3.15 3.51
C LYS A 504 15.61 -1.90 3.22
N GLU A 505 15.17 -0.75 3.69
CA GLU A 505 15.77 0.57 3.49
C GLU A 505 15.65 1.12 2.04
N VAL A 506 15.32 0.32 1.02
CA VAL A 506 15.20 0.78 -0.37
C VAL A 506 13.79 1.30 -0.61
N PHE A 507 13.69 2.53 -1.08
CA PHE A 507 12.43 3.17 -1.47
C PHE A 507 12.68 4.10 -2.65
N ALA A 508 11.62 4.54 -3.30
CA ALA A 508 11.68 5.51 -4.38
C ALA A 508 10.80 6.72 -4.05
N GLU A 509 11.21 7.87 -4.53
CA GLU A 509 10.42 9.10 -4.50
C GLU A 509 10.36 9.69 -5.90
N ASP A 510 9.26 10.33 -6.21
CA ASP A 510 9.05 11.03 -7.46
C ASP A 510 8.44 12.42 -7.20
N ASN A 511 8.56 13.29 -8.19
CA ASN A 511 8.03 14.66 -8.09
C ASN A 511 6.50 14.73 -8.18
N ALA A 512 5.89 13.72 -8.79
CA ALA A 512 4.46 13.65 -9.08
C ALA A 512 3.80 12.41 -8.47
N ASP A 513 4.42 11.24 -8.64
CA ASP A 513 3.89 9.99 -8.11
C ASP A 513 4.27 9.82 -6.62
N PRO A 514 3.30 9.80 -5.67
CA PRO A 514 3.59 9.61 -4.25
C PRO A 514 4.07 8.18 -3.91
N GLU A 515 3.79 7.19 -4.77
CA GLU A 515 4.08 5.78 -4.52
C GLU A 515 4.63 5.07 -5.78
N PRO A 516 5.82 5.44 -6.28
CA PRO A 516 6.41 4.78 -7.44
C PRO A 516 6.63 3.29 -7.20
N GLU A 517 6.28 2.45 -8.17
CA GLU A 517 6.45 1.00 -8.07
C GLU A 517 7.93 0.62 -8.19
N ILE A 518 8.44 -0.19 -7.25
CA ILE A 518 9.80 -0.70 -7.29
C ILE A 518 9.80 -2.21 -7.56
N GLU A 519 10.44 -2.60 -8.64
CA GLU A 519 10.75 -3.99 -8.94
C GLU A 519 12.21 -4.33 -8.63
N VAL A 520 12.48 -5.60 -8.25
CA VAL A 520 13.83 -6.09 -7.98
C VAL A 520 14.15 -7.32 -8.82
N ASP A 521 15.14 -7.20 -9.71
CA ASP A 521 15.73 -8.36 -10.41
C ASP A 521 16.85 -8.96 -9.55
N LYS A 522 16.56 -10.11 -8.97
CA LYS A 522 17.44 -10.97 -8.18
C LYS A 522 17.65 -12.34 -8.82
N SER A 523 17.35 -12.47 -10.10
CA SER A 523 17.37 -13.76 -10.82
C SER A 523 18.74 -14.45 -10.82
N LYS A 524 19.81 -13.68 -10.63
CA LYS A 524 21.20 -14.18 -10.59
C LYS A 524 21.71 -14.50 -9.19
N VAL A 525 20.91 -14.24 -8.14
CA VAL A 525 21.34 -14.41 -6.75
C VAL A 525 21.18 -15.86 -6.30
N ASP A 526 22.26 -16.45 -5.81
CA ASP A 526 22.21 -17.71 -5.05
C ASP A 526 22.52 -17.40 -3.57
N ALA A 527 21.48 -17.19 -2.78
CA ALA A 527 21.60 -16.88 -1.36
C ALA A 527 22.12 -18.04 -0.49
N LYS A 528 22.33 -19.22 -1.07
CA LYS A 528 22.84 -20.41 -0.37
C LYS A 528 24.34 -20.62 -0.58
N THR A 529 24.96 -19.82 -1.41
CA THR A 529 26.39 -19.92 -1.74
C THR A 529 27.08 -18.59 -1.46
N ALA A 530 28.18 -18.61 -0.73
CA ALA A 530 29.00 -17.42 -0.50
C ALA A 530 29.52 -16.89 -1.84
N GLY A 531 29.37 -15.58 -2.06
CA GLY A 531 29.73 -14.93 -3.31
C GLY A 531 29.11 -13.54 -3.45
N THR A 532 29.44 -12.85 -4.53
CA THR A 532 28.92 -11.52 -4.83
C THR A 532 28.03 -11.60 -6.07
N TYR A 533 26.82 -11.08 -5.99
CA TYR A 533 25.77 -11.14 -7.00
C TYR A 533 25.24 -9.74 -7.28
N ASP A 534 24.91 -9.48 -8.54
CA ASP A 534 24.25 -8.25 -8.94
C ASP A 534 22.75 -8.34 -8.65
N VAL A 535 22.21 -7.27 -8.06
CA VAL A 535 20.80 -7.05 -7.82
C VAL A 535 20.42 -5.72 -8.47
N THR A 536 19.41 -5.71 -9.32
CA THR A 536 18.96 -4.50 -10.01
C THR A 536 17.58 -4.09 -9.49
N TYR A 537 17.45 -2.85 -9.06
CA TYR A 537 16.19 -2.20 -8.73
C TYR A 537 15.76 -1.35 -9.91
N THR A 538 14.48 -1.37 -10.22
CA THR A 538 13.85 -0.50 -11.22
C THR A 538 12.64 0.14 -10.57
N ALA A 539 12.59 1.46 -10.54
CA ALA A 539 11.42 2.22 -10.12
C ALA A 539 10.67 2.74 -11.34
N THR A 540 9.36 2.70 -11.31
CA THR A 540 8.46 3.15 -12.39
C THR A 540 7.36 3.99 -11.77
N ASP A 541 7.10 5.19 -12.30
CA ASP A 541 5.95 6.01 -11.95
C ASP A 541 4.70 5.61 -12.74
N HIS A 542 3.58 6.26 -12.44
CA HIS A 542 2.32 5.99 -13.12
C HIS A 542 2.32 6.33 -14.61
N GLU A 543 3.15 7.28 -15.07
CA GLU A 543 3.31 7.65 -16.48
C GLU A 543 4.25 6.70 -17.24
N GLY A 544 4.93 5.82 -16.52
CA GLY A 544 5.85 4.84 -17.08
C GLY A 544 7.28 5.35 -17.25
N ASN A 545 7.65 6.49 -16.63
CA ASN A 545 9.05 6.89 -16.57
C ASN A 545 9.80 5.97 -15.61
N THR A 546 10.99 5.54 -15.98
CA THR A 546 11.74 4.53 -15.23
C THR A 546 13.15 4.95 -14.89
N SER A 547 13.58 4.59 -13.70
CA SER A 547 15.01 4.63 -13.31
C SER A 547 15.46 3.24 -12.85
N SER A 548 16.76 2.97 -12.94
CA SER A 548 17.31 1.68 -12.51
C SER A 548 18.69 1.85 -11.88
N VAL A 549 18.95 1.06 -10.84
CA VAL A 549 20.26 0.98 -10.18
C VAL A 549 20.64 -0.47 -9.93
N THR A 550 21.90 -0.82 -10.24
CA THR A 550 22.44 -2.16 -9.96
C THR A 550 23.47 -2.08 -8.84
N VAL A 551 23.29 -2.90 -7.83
CA VAL A 551 24.14 -2.99 -6.63
C VAL A 551 24.61 -4.43 -6.39
N LYS A 552 25.59 -4.61 -5.53
CA LYS A 552 26.20 -5.91 -5.22
C LYS A 552 25.73 -6.42 -3.86
N TYR A 553 25.22 -7.63 -3.85
CA TYR A 553 24.91 -8.38 -2.62
C TYR A 553 25.99 -9.44 -2.41
N THR A 554 26.80 -9.29 -1.36
CA THR A 554 27.89 -10.22 -1.03
C THR A 554 27.44 -11.11 0.12
N PHE A 555 27.25 -12.41 -0.17
CA PHE A 555 26.89 -13.41 0.82
C PHE A 555 28.12 -13.95 1.53
N VAL A 556 28.12 -13.87 2.84
CA VAL A 556 29.20 -14.34 3.73
C VAL A 556 28.65 -15.35 4.74
N GLU A 557 29.55 -16.20 5.27
CA GLU A 557 29.17 -17.16 6.32
C GLU A 557 28.85 -16.43 7.62
N LYS A 558 27.75 -16.82 8.27
CA LYS A 558 27.29 -16.24 9.54
C LYS A 558 28.19 -16.69 10.70
N LYS A 559 28.65 -15.76 11.51
CA LYS A 559 29.53 -16.01 12.68
C LYS A 559 28.80 -15.99 14.00
N ILE A 560 27.66 -15.31 14.09
CA ILE A 560 26.88 -15.20 15.32
C ILE A 560 25.44 -15.66 15.12
N ASP A 561 24.84 -16.23 16.16
CA ASP A 561 23.42 -16.57 16.21
C ASP A 561 22.57 -15.32 16.46
N ASP A 562 21.49 -15.11 15.67
CA ASP A 562 20.60 -13.96 15.82
C ASP A 562 19.99 -13.86 17.22
N ALA A 563 19.64 -15.00 17.83
CA ALA A 563 19.07 -15.02 19.17
C ALA A 563 20.03 -14.42 20.23
N LYS A 564 21.34 -14.58 20.04
CA LYS A 564 22.33 -13.95 20.93
C LYS A 564 22.45 -12.46 20.73
N LEU A 565 22.34 -12.00 19.49
CA LEU A 565 22.29 -10.56 19.20
C LEU A 565 21.03 -9.94 19.77
N ASP A 566 19.88 -10.57 19.53
CA ASP A 566 18.57 -10.10 20.03
C ASP A 566 18.58 -10.03 21.57
N GLU A 567 19.10 -11.04 22.27
CA GLU A 567 19.24 -11.03 23.72
C GLU A 567 20.13 -9.87 24.23
N ALA A 568 21.23 -9.59 23.52
CA ALA A 568 22.11 -8.47 23.88
C ALA A 568 21.44 -7.11 23.62
N VAL A 569 20.73 -6.97 22.53
CA VAL A 569 19.97 -5.77 22.18
C VAL A 569 18.85 -5.54 23.19
N ASP A 570 17.99 -6.55 23.43
CA ASP A 570 16.85 -6.45 24.34
C ASP A 570 17.30 -6.14 25.77
N LYS A 571 18.45 -6.69 26.20
CA LYS A 571 19.05 -6.36 27.49
C LYS A 571 19.40 -4.87 27.58
N VAL A 572 20.10 -4.33 26.58
CA VAL A 572 20.51 -2.92 26.59
C VAL A 572 19.27 -2.00 26.51
N ILE A 573 18.33 -2.31 25.62
CA ILE A 573 17.06 -1.55 25.51
C ILE A 573 16.34 -1.50 26.86
N GLY A 574 16.22 -2.64 27.55
CA GLY A 574 15.58 -2.72 28.87
C GLY A 574 16.35 -1.99 29.99
N GLU A 575 17.65 -1.70 29.79
CA GLU A 575 18.48 -0.93 30.77
C GLU A 575 18.38 0.59 30.53
N ILE A 576 18.17 1.04 29.27
CA ILE A 576 18.29 2.47 28.90
C ILE A 576 16.98 3.13 28.51
N ILE A 577 15.91 2.38 28.19
CA ILE A 577 14.62 2.90 27.75
C ILE A 577 13.55 2.55 28.77
N THR A 578 12.69 3.53 29.09
CA THR A 578 11.50 3.38 29.96
C THR A 578 10.24 3.71 29.16
N ASP A 579 9.09 3.19 29.58
CA ASP A 579 7.81 3.31 28.87
C ASP A 579 7.30 4.77 28.73
N ASP A 580 7.84 5.69 29.52
CA ASP A 580 7.46 7.12 29.51
C ASP A 580 8.35 7.98 28.60
N MET A 581 9.40 7.39 28.00
CA MET A 581 10.28 8.12 27.08
C MET A 581 9.62 8.31 25.71
N SER A 582 9.65 9.53 25.19
CA SER A 582 9.35 9.82 23.79
C SER A 582 10.38 9.19 22.83
N VAL A 583 10.04 9.00 21.56
CA VAL A 583 10.97 8.44 20.56
C VAL A 583 12.28 9.23 20.47
N PRO A 584 12.29 10.58 20.48
CA PRO A 584 13.53 11.35 20.57
C PRO A 584 14.38 11.05 21.80
N GLU A 585 13.77 10.89 22.97
CA GLU A 585 14.48 10.56 24.21
C GLU A 585 15.06 9.13 24.16
N GLN A 586 14.32 8.17 23.59
CA GLN A 586 14.79 6.81 23.33
C GLN A 586 16.00 6.80 22.39
N ALA A 587 15.93 7.55 21.28
CA ALA A 587 17.03 7.69 20.34
C ALA A 587 18.27 8.34 20.98
N TYR A 588 18.07 9.34 21.85
CA TYR A 588 19.17 9.95 22.59
C TYR A 588 19.80 9.01 23.62
N ALA A 589 18.98 8.20 24.32
CA ALA A 589 19.49 7.18 25.25
C ALA A 589 20.35 6.14 24.53
N ILE A 590 19.94 5.70 23.33
CA ILE A 590 20.72 4.82 22.46
C ILE A 590 22.05 5.47 22.06
N PHE A 591 21.99 6.74 21.61
CA PHE A 591 23.19 7.50 21.27
C PHE A 591 24.17 7.57 22.43
N ASP A 592 23.70 7.99 23.60
CA ASP A 592 24.50 8.16 24.78
C ASP A 592 25.12 6.85 25.27
N TYR A 593 24.34 5.76 25.22
CA TYR A 593 24.83 4.42 25.53
C TYR A 593 26.00 4.02 24.62
N CYS A 594 25.83 4.08 23.30
CA CYS A 594 26.87 3.71 22.34
C CYS A 594 28.11 4.62 22.47
N TYR A 595 27.91 5.93 22.58
CA TYR A 595 29.00 6.90 22.73
C TYR A 595 29.84 6.67 24.00
N SER A 596 29.18 6.32 25.12
CA SER A 596 29.80 6.23 26.44
C SER A 596 30.33 4.84 26.79
N ASN A 597 29.72 3.76 26.24
CA ASN A 597 30.02 2.39 26.66
C ASN A 597 30.89 1.60 25.66
N ILE A 598 31.16 2.14 24.46
CA ILE A 598 32.02 1.49 23.47
C ILE A 598 33.38 2.21 23.45
N ILE A 599 34.47 1.44 23.63
CA ILE A 599 35.86 1.92 23.58
C ILE A 599 36.38 1.75 22.15
N TYR A 600 36.92 2.81 21.56
CA TYR A 600 37.54 2.75 20.24
C TYR A 600 38.86 2.01 20.24
N THR A 601 38.95 0.89 19.52
CA THR A 601 40.17 0.06 19.41
C THR A 601 40.79 0.05 18.01
N GLY A 602 40.08 0.60 17.01
CA GLY A 602 40.53 0.71 15.63
C GLY A 602 40.44 -0.58 14.81
N THR A 603 39.67 -1.58 15.28
CA THR A 603 39.51 -2.87 14.58
C THR A 603 38.08 -3.36 14.58
N SER A 604 37.59 -3.83 13.42
CA SER A 604 36.31 -4.51 13.24
C SER A 604 36.32 -5.38 11.98
N ASP A 605 35.35 -6.28 11.87
CA ASP A 605 35.07 -7.00 10.64
C ASP A 605 33.94 -6.27 9.87
N LYS A 606 34.29 -5.48 8.88
CA LYS A 606 33.35 -4.66 8.08
C LYS A 606 32.36 -5.48 7.24
N THR A 607 32.52 -6.79 7.19
CA THR A 607 31.64 -7.69 6.44
C THR A 607 30.55 -8.33 7.31
N ASP A 608 30.63 -8.20 8.64
CA ASP A 608 29.76 -8.88 9.60
C ASP A 608 29.24 -7.90 10.68
N TRP A 609 28.26 -7.10 10.30
CA TRP A 609 27.69 -6.08 11.20
C TRP A 609 26.99 -6.68 12.42
N LYS A 610 26.39 -7.90 12.31
CA LYS A 610 25.73 -8.53 13.46
C LYS A 610 26.73 -8.95 14.53
N SER A 611 27.85 -9.54 14.14
CA SER A 611 28.93 -9.85 15.07
C SER A 611 29.56 -8.61 15.70
N GLU A 612 29.70 -7.53 14.92
CA GLU A 612 30.20 -6.26 15.43
C GLU A 612 29.20 -5.54 16.34
N ALA A 613 27.89 -5.61 16.05
CA ALA A 613 26.87 -5.13 16.97
C ALA A 613 26.91 -5.87 18.31
N TYR A 614 26.95 -7.21 18.26
CA TYR A 614 27.05 -8.04 19.44
C TYR A 614 28.32 -7.72 20.26
N ARG A 615 29.46 -7.58 19.58
CA ARG A 615 30.73 -7.19 20.21
C ARG A 615 30.64 -5.83 20.87
N GLY A 616 30.08 -4.83 20.22
CA GLY A 616 29.85 -3.50 20.78
C GLY A 616 28.97 -3.51 22.02
N LEU A 617 27.89 -4.30 22.01
CA LEU A 617 26.94 -4.39 23.12
C LEU A 617 27.40 -5.26 24.29
N THR A 618 28.30 -6.25 24.06
CA THR A 618 28.72 -7.20 25.10
C THR A 618 30.15 -7.01 25.58
N GLU A 619 31.08 -6.66 24.70
CA GLU A 619 32.49 -6.44 25.02
C GLU A 619 32.83 -4.95 25.17
N GLY A 620 31.98 -4.05 24.67
CA GLY A 620 32.15 -2.61 24.74
C GLY A 620 33.42 -2.12 24.04
N MET A 621 33.78 -2.71 22.89
CA MET A 621 34.99 -2.30 22.16
C MET A 621 34.88 -2.54 20.67
N GLY A 622 35.53 -1.67 19.85
CA GLY A 622 35.59 -1.81 18.41
C GLY A 622 36.07 -0.55 17.68
N ASP A 623 35.68 -0.33 16.46
CA ASP A 623 35.93 0.90 15.71
C ASP A 623 34.62 1.55 15.23
N CYS A 624 34.69 2.52 14.34
CA CYS A 624 33.48 3.21 13.84
C CYS A 624 32.40 2.28 13.30
N PHE A 625 32.76 1.14 12.73
CA PHE A 625 31.82 0.15 12.24
C PHE A 625 31.11 -0.58 13.40
N THR A 626 31.79 -0.83 14.50
CA THR A 626 31.18 -1.41 15.70
C THR A 626 30.20 -0.42 16.36
N PHE A 627 30.56 0.86 16.47
CA PHE A 627 29.67 1.92 16.95
C PHE A 627 28.41 2.03 16.08
N TYR A 628 28.61 2.07 14.75
CA TYR A 628 27.53 2.07 13.79
C TYR A 628 26.63 0.83 13.97
N SER A 629 27.22 -0.37 13.99
CA SER A 629 26.48 -1.64 14.06
C SER A 629 25.65 -1.77 15.34
N ALA A 630 26.21 -1.37 16.49
CA ALA A 630 25.50 -1.34 17.77
C ALA A 630 24.36 -0.32 17.75
N SER A 631 24.60 0.90 17.29
CA SER A 631 23.57 1.93 17.14
C SER A 631 22.46 1.49 16.20
N TYR A 632 22.82 0.92 15.05
CA TYR A 632 21.87 0.42 14.06
C TYR A 632 20.97 -0.70 14.62
N ALA A 633 21.56 -1.65 15.38
CA ALA A 633 20.79 -2.73 16.00
C ALA A 633 19.80 -2.22 17.08
N LEU A 634 20.22 -1.25 17.90
CA LEU A 634 19.37 -0.66 18.94
C LEU A 634 18.27 0.22 18.35
N LEU A 635 18.58 1.06 17.35
CA LEU A 635 17.60 1.94 16.67
C LEU A 635 16.48 1.16 15.98
N GLN A 636 16.71 -0.08 15.55
CA GLN A 636 15.67 -0.93 15.00
C GLN A 636 14.60 -1.39 16.01
N LYS A 637 14.79 -1.11 17.31
CA LYS A 637 13.83 -1.47 18.38
C LYS A 637 12.91 -0.32 18.78
N ILE A 638 13.12 0.86 18.26
CA ILE A 638 12.28 2.04 18.50
C ILE A 638 11.56 2.46 17.22
N ASP A 639 10.51 3.26 17.35
CA ASP A 639 9.72 3.74 16.22
C ASP A 639 10.44 4.87 15.48
N CYS A 640 11.40 4.51 14.63
CA CYS A 640 12.14 5.45 13.79
C CYS A 640 12.60 4.79 12.49
N GLN A 641 12.88 5.63 11.49
CA GLN A 641 13.55 5.19 10.27
C GLN A 641 15.06 5.34 10.43
N VAL A 642 15.81 4.33 10.02
CA VAL A 642 17.28 4.34 10.09
C VAL A 642 17.90 3.84 8.80
N LEU A 643 18.85 4.61 8.26
CA LEU A 643 19.64 4.26 7.08
C LEU A 643 21.11 4.18 7.48
N SER A 644 21.84 3.23 6.91
CA SER A 644 23.28 3.14 7.14
C SER A 644 24.05 3.90 6.06
N VAL A 645 25.10 4.60 6.47
CA VAL A 645 25.91 5.44 5.61
C VAL A 645 27.37 5.04 5.71
N GLU A 646 28.06 5.02 4.55
CA GLU A 646 29.50 4.87 4.45
C GLU A 646 30.13 6.14 3.88
N ARG A 647 31.27 6.54 4.43
CA ARG A 647 32.01 7.72 3.98
C ARG A 647 32.55 7.56 2.58
N LEU A 648 32.30 8.58 1.74
CA LEU A 648 32.81 8.66 0.38
C LEU A 648 34.28 9.16 0.35
N ASN A 649 35.17 8.42 -0.34
CA ASN A 649 36.53 8.83 -0.64
C ASN A 649 37.42 9.22 0.54
N GLY A 650 37.25 8.58 1.70
CA GLY A 650 38.12 8.76 2.87
C GLY A 650 39.39 7.92 2.80
N LYS A 651 40.45 8.30 3.55
CA LYS A 651 41.66 7.47 3.72
C LYS A 651 41.36 6.18 4.51
N THR A 652 40.34 6.19 5.33
CA THR A 652 39.80 5.05 6.09
C THR A 652 38.30 5.00 5.88
N GLN A 653 37.71 3.82 5.97
CA GLN A 653 36.24 3.71 5.99
C GLN A 653 35.71 4.35 7.28
N HIS A 654 34.54 4.93 7.21
CA HIS A 654 33.79 5.41 8.35
C HIS A 654 32.30 5.13 8.10
N PHE A 655 31.58 4.70 9.11
CA PHE A 655 30.17 4.30 9.05
C PHE A 655 29.37 4.97 10.16
N TRP A 656 28.16 5.40 9.84
CA TRP A 656 27.22 5.98 10.78
C TRP A 656 25.77 5.74 10.32
N CYS A 657 24.79 6.27 11.04
CA CYS A 657 23.38 6.23 10.66
C CYS A 657 22.86 7.60 10.19
N LEU A 658 21.93 7.60 9.25
CA LEU A 658 20.92 8.66 9.13
C LEU A 658 19.66 8.19 9.84
N VAL A 659 19.03 9.08 10.61
CA VAL A 659 17.85 8.76 11.42
C VAL A 659 16.76 9.79 11.16
N ASN A 660 15.53 9.32 10.99
CA ASN A 660 14.33 10.15 10.92
C ASN A 660 13.40 9.77 12.08
N LEU A 661 13.15 10.73 12.94
CA LEU A 661 12.25 10.62 14.10
C LEU A 661 10.88 11.28 13.85
N GLY A 662 10.47 11.37 12.56
CA GLY A 662 9.22 12.01 12.14
C GLY A 662 9.37 13.48 11.69
N THR A 663 10.57 14.05 11.77
CA THR A 663 10.84 15.45 11.41
C THR A 663 11.88 15.62 10.29
N GLY A 664 12.17 14.54 9.57
CA GLY A 664 13.18 14.50 8.50
C GLY A 664 14.48 13.81 8.89
N TRP A 665 15.45 13.78 7.97
CA TRP A 665 16.66 12.99 8.09
C TRP A 665 17.84 13.77 8.64
N TYR A 666 18.49 13.24 9.68
CA TYR A 666 19.64 13.81 10.38
C TYR A 666 20.78 12.81 10.55
N HIS A 667 22.01 13.30 10.69
CA HIS A 667 23.16 12.46 11.04
C HIS A 667 23.11 11.99 12.47
N PHE A 668 23.39 10.70 12.65
CA PHE A 668 23.50 10.04 13.96
C PHE A 668 24.79 9.21 13.98
N ASP A 669 25.85 9.72 14.62
CA ASP A 669 27.16 9.08 14.73
C ASP A 669 27.62 9.04 16.17
N ALA A 670 27.48 7.88 16.80
CA ALA A 670 27.87 7.67 18.19
C ALA A 670 29.38 7.36 18.37
N CYS A 671 30.18 7.41 17.29
CA CYS A 671 31.62 7.18 17.39
C CYS A 671 32.30 8.33 18.15
N ASN A 672 32.91 8.01 19.29
CA ASN A 672 33.48 8.99 20.22
C ASN A 672 34.91 9.49 19.85
N VAL A 673 35.44 9.07 18.71
CA VAL A 673 36.77 9.43 18.19
C VAL A 673 36.68 10.31 16.93
N GLY A 674 35.56 10.97 16.75
CA GLY A 674 35.36 11.93 15.65
C GLY A 674 36.09 13.26 15.86
N PRO A 675 36.03 14.20 14.87
CA PRO A 675 36.57 15.54 15.00
C PRO A 675 36.07 16.24 16.26
N GLU A 676 37.00 16.77 17.05
CA GLU A 676 36.74 17.48 18.32
C GLU A 676 35.89 16.71 19.34
N HIS A 677 35.80 15.37 19.22
CA HIS A 677 34.91 14.51 20.01
C HIS A 677 33.43 14.95 19.96
N LEU A 678 33.01 15.46 18.81
CA LEU A 678 31.63 15.91 18.61
C LEU A 678 30.63 14.81 18.94
N ARG A 679 29.65 15.15 19.77
CA ARG A 679 28.45 14.31 19.96
C ARG A 679 27.51 14.53 18.78
N CYS A 680 27.63 13.68 17.75
CA CYS A 680 26.87 13.79 16.52
C CYS A 680 25.51 13.10 16.67
N PHE A 681 24.65 13.66 17.50
CA PHE A 681 23.25 13.27 17.65
C PHE A 681 22.37 14.23 16.85
N MET A 682 21.61 13.72 15.89
CA MET A 682 20.64 14.44 15.07
C MET A 682 21.21 15.78 14.52
N LYS A 683 22.37 15.70 13.86
CA LYS A 683 23.04 16.89 13.30
C LYS A 683 22.72 17.06 11.81
N THR A 684 22.58 18.33 11.38
CA THR A 684 22.51 18.66 9.95
C THR A 684 23.91 18.55 9.31
N SER A 685 23.95 18.38 7.99
CA SER A 685 25.23 18.40 7.24
C SER A 685 25.95 19.73 7.41
N GLU A 686 25.23 20.85 7.47
CA GLU A 686 25.82 22.18 7.69
C GLU A 686 26.49 22.32 9.06
N GLU A 687 25.90 21.78 10.13
CA GLU A 687 26.52 21.73 11.45
C GLU A 687 27.83 20.92 11.41
N LEU A 688 27.83 19.76 10.72
CA LEU A 688 28.99 18.87 10.67
C LEU A 688 30.16 19.43 9.85
N VAL A 689 29.89 20.17 8.78
CA VAL A 689 30.92 20.81 7.96
C VAL A 689 31.77 21.79 8.78
N LYS A 690 31.20 22.41 9.83
CA LYS A 690 31.94 23.29 10.75
C LYS A 690 33.09 22.58 11.49
N TYR A 691 32.98 21.27 11.71
CA TYR A 691 33.99 20.42 12.35
C TYR A 691 34.89 19.72 11.34
N SER A 692 34.32 19.21 10.24
CA SER A 692 35.10 18.59 9.17
C SER A 692 34.32 18.46 7.87
N VAL A 693 34.84 19.00 6.79
CA VAL A 693 34.28 18.88 5.43
C VAL A 693 34.35 17.45 4.89
N GLN A 694 35.24 16.60 5.42
CA GLN A 694 35.49 15.26 4.87
C GLN A 694 35.05 14.10 5.75
N TYR A 695 34.91 14.29 7.05
CA TYR A 695 34.68 13.19 7.99
C TYR A 695 33.34 12.51 7.77
N TRP A 696 32.27 13.29 7.56
CA TRP A 696 30.90 12.80 7.27
C TRP A 696 30.50 13.00 5.80
N ARG A 697 31.48 13.05 4.89
CA ARG A 697 31.18 13.15 3.46
C ARG A 697 30.67 11.81 2.93
N PHE A 698 29.51 11.81 2.28
CA PHE A 698 28.89 10.63 1.68
C PHE A 698 28.29 10.98 0.31
N ASP A 699 27.81 9.99 -0.42
CA ASP A 699 27.12 10.18 -1.68
C ASP A 699 25.65 10.54 -1.41
N THR A 700 25.34 11.80 -1.44
CA THR A 700 24.00 12.32 -1.14
C THR A 700 22.95 11.90 -2.15
N SER A 701 23.34 11.47 -3.36
CA SER A 701 22.41 10.97 -4.37
C SER A 701 21.79 9.61 -4.02
N LEU A 702 22.36 8.91 -3.03
CA LEU A 702 21.87 7.61 -2.58
C LEU A 702 20.89 7.71 -1.38
N TYR A 703 20.62 8.93 -0.91
CA TYR A 703 19.84 9.15 0.32
C TYR A 703 18.83 10.28 0.11
N PRO A 704 17.71 10.23 0.84
CA PRO A 704 16.74 11.33 0.78
C PRO A 704 17.36 12.65 1.25
N PRO A 705 16.76 13.78 0.88
CA PRO A 705 17.20 15.08 1.35
C PRO A 705 17.32 15.12 2.88
N LEU A 706 18.43 15.67 3.37
CA LEU A 706 18.63 15.86 4.81
C LEU A 706 18.08 17.21 5.23
N GLU A 707 17.63 17.27 6.48
CA GLU A 707 17.20 18.51 7.09
C GLU A 707 18.31 19.54 7.18
N THR A 708 17.96 20.77 6.94
CA THR A 708 18.86 21.93 7.06
C THR A 708 18.67 22.70 8.37
N THR A 709 17.50 22.56 8.98
CA THR A 709 17.20 23.14 10.30
C THR A 709 17.79 22.28 11.40
N PRO A 710 18.53 22.85 12.37
CA PRO A 710 19.05 22.12 13.50
C PRO A 710 17.95 21.39 14.27
N TYR A 711 18.21 20.16 14.66
CA TYR A 711 17.24 19.35 15.41
C TYR A 711 16.99 19.91 16.81
N SER A 712 15.71 19.97 17.21
CA SER A 712 15.31 20.30 18.58
C SER A 712 14.58 19.11 19.20
N MET A 713 14.91 18.77 20.44
CA MET A 713 14.23 17.72 21.20
C MET A 713 12.92 18.20 21.87
N ASN A 714 12.51 19.47 21.63
CA ASN A 714 11.33 20.07 22.27
C ASN A 714 10.07 19.83 21.46
#